data_cc95604c2e91bbe8f6b0058e2ebdf10b
#
_entry.id   cc95604c2e91bbe8f6b0058e2ebdf10b
#
_cell.length_a   1.000
_cell.length_b   1.000
_cell.length_c   1.000
_cell.angle_alpha   90.00
_cell.angle_beta   90.00
_cell.angle_gamma   90.00
#
_symmetry.space_group_name_H-M   'P 1'
#
loop_
_entity.id
_entity.type
_entity.pdbx_description
1 polymer ?
#
loop_
_entity_poly.entity_id
_entity_poly.type
_entity_poly.pdbx_seq_one_letter_code
_entity_poly.pdbx_strand_id
1 'polypeptide(L)'
;MVAFGAAGFNGKGVQVQAAQKTINGCKYLTENTDYGLYVNEEDLSLVIEDKKSGSYMTSAIEYDDGKNNATWQGAMRSAVVITMISGSDDSKQADLINDNVTKTVSYTDNGFTAKLYWTTYQFGLTLEVTLTDDGLIARVPDESIVEDGEKYFIGTISIYPYMGNSYLDDKAGYMLVPDGNGALIYLDDKEGRFKSGFSKMIYGGDVGFDESNVQTLLNDKYNTIKDSEEVIAPVFGIAHVDDNIAYLGIVEEGEARASIECIPNGASVDYNRAYAKFILRKTYTQPTSNNSTAGSLHVYENERSHSNLAVRYVFLSDDNANYTGMAAAYREYLLRSEGLAQNESSFRTRVDFLGTERESFLLGTSSVVMTTVDDIYEIYDELESEGVSDLLTVYKGWQKKGLNSVPITSYKADSKIGGTSKLTKLIKDAGERNIRMYLYNDALRINPDEKNATFNVVKQINKRRFEETTYKTVYSTMNYLTPARTLSLLNSFIGKYVKSGVGNLALAGISNTLFSYTYSGDTYTRYDTQKMYENIVTEAAQKTKLVLEQPFAYLWSETDAFLDMPLYTSSYIFEDESIPFLSIVLKGVMPMYSEYVNFEANKQEFFLKLVETGVYPSFYITKESSAKLLYTNSSDIYSSEYSTYKDTIVEYYKELKALHEKKADSTVTKHEIVDNDIRIVTYSNGVTVYINYGADAVSVDGVTIESMSYEVR
;
A
#
# COMPACT_ATOMS: atom_id res chain seq x y z
N MET A 1 -53.29 -77.02 15.19
CA MET A 1 -52.67 -76.15 14.20
C MET A 1 -53.36 -74.78 14.27
N VAL A 2 -52.75 -73.82 14.94
CA VAL A 2 -53.34 -72.48 15.12
C VAL A 2 -52.39 -71.49 14.44
N ALA A 3 -52.90 -70.75 13.46
CA ALA A 3 -52.18 -69.76 12.76
C ALA A 3 -52.29 -68.40 13.49
N PHE A 4 -51.17 -67.79 13.86
CA PHE A 4 -51.11 -66.40 14.38
C PHE A 4 -50.88 -65.46 13.23
N GLY A 5 -51.80 -64.50 13.05
CA GLY A 5 -51.66 -63.40 12.13
C GLY A 5 -50.76 -62.29 12.73
N ALA A 6 -49.79 -61.86 11.96
CA ALA A 6 -48.95 -60.70 12.31
C ALA A 6 -49.67 -59.42 11.88
N ALA A 7 -49.99 -58.55 12.86
CA ALA A 7 -50.44 -57.16 12.59
C ALA A 7 -49.23 -56.29 12.33
N GLY A 8 -49.14 -55.67 11.13
CA GLY A 8 -48.12 -54.69 10.77
C GLY A 8 -48.41 -53.38 11.48
N PHE A 9 -47.45 -52.89 12.26
CA PHE A 9 -47.42 -51.51 12.76
C PHE A 9 -46.82 -50.64 11.69
N ASN A 10 -47.61 -49.80 11.02
CA ASN A 10 -47.15 -48.64 10.24
C ASN A 10 -46.71 -47.53 11.21
N GLY A 11 -45.48 -47.58 11.62
CA GLY A 11 -44.83 -46.43 12.27
C GLY A 11 -44.51 -45.37 11.23
N LYS A 12 -45.30 -44.28 11.14
CA LYS A 12 -44.86 -43.04 10.52
C LYS A 12 -43.69 -42.54 11.35
N GLY A 13 -42.47 -42.68 10.85
CA GLY A 13 -41.30 -42.01 11.38
C GLY A 13 -41.53 -40.50 11.24
N VAL A 14 -41.74 -39.82 12.34
CA VAL A 14 -41.58 -38.35 12.41
C VAL A 14 -40.10 -38.11 12.21
N GLN A 15 -39.71 -37.65 11.03
CA GLN A 15 -38.40 -37.02 10.85
C GLN A 15 -38.43 -35.79 11.74
N VAL A 16 -37.78 -35.85 12.88
CA VAL A 16 -37.41 -34.67 13.65
C VAL A 16 -36.36 -33.96 12.79
N GLN A 17 -36.79 -32.93 12.06
CA GLN A 17 -35.88 -32.00 11.45
C GLN A 17 -35.06 -31.40 12.61
N ALA A 18 -33.77 -31.70 12.67
CA ALA A 18 -32.86 -31.05 13.61
C ALA A 18 -33.04 -29.52 13.45
N ALA A 19 -33.27 -28.83 14.56
CA ALA A 19 -33.38 -27.37 14.53
C ALA A 19 -32.13 -26.81 13.83
N GLN A 20 -32.34 -26.08 12.75
CA GLN A 20 -31.23 -25.49 12.00
C GLN A 20 -30.51 -24.49 12.92
N LYS A 21 -29.21 -24.67 13.13
CA LYS A 21 -28.40 -23.77 13.97
C LYS A 21 -28.50 -22.35 13.42
N THR A 22 -28.78 -21.39 14.27
CA THR A 22 -28.86 -19.94 13.90
C THR A 22 -28.06 -19.11 14.86
N ILE A 23 -27.37 -18.07 14.33
CA ILE A 23 -26.67 -17.05 15.10
C ILE A 23 -27.14 -15.70 14.55
N ASN A 24 -27.61 -14.78 15.41
CA ASN A 24 -28.04 -13.43 15.02
C ASN A 24 -29.00 -13.39 13.82
N GLY A 25 -29.95 -14.29 13.75
CA GLY A 25 -30.89 -14.37 12.65
C GLY A 25 -30.34 -14.99 11.35
N CYS A 26 -29.05 -15.25 11.28
CA CYS A 26 -28.41 -15.95 10.17
C CYS A 26 -28.54 -17.47 10.37
N LYS A 27 -28.88 -18.17 9.31
CA LYS A 27 -29.00 -19.63 9.27
C LYS A 27 -27.66 -20.26 8.87
N TYR A 28 -27.31 -21.37 9.50
CA TYR A 28 -26.16 -22.16 9.08
C TYR A 28 -26.23 -22.51 7.60
N LEU A 29 -25.13 -22.24 6.88
CA LEU A 29 -25.00 -22.56 5.47
C LEU A 29 -24.00 -23.70 5.23
N THR A 30 -22.74 -23.49 5.63
CA THR A 30 -21.64 -24.45 5.43
C THR A 30 -20.52 -24.21 6.42
N GLU A 31 -19.50 -25.08 6.44
CA GLU A 31 -18.31 -24.90 7.27
C GLU A 31 -17.06 -25.48 6.60
N ASN A 32 -15.90 -24.97 6.97
CA ASN A 32 -14.61 -25.60 6.74
C ASN A 32 -14.07 -26.25 8.03
N THR A 33 -12.78 -26.54 8.11
CA THR A 33 -12.16 -27.14 9.30
C THR A 33 -12.34 -26.25 10.54
N ASP A 34 -12.16 -24.95 10.40
CA ASP A 34 -12.03 -24.00 11.52
C ASP A 34 -13.25 -23.10 11.68
N TYR A 35 -13.94 -22.75 10.59
CA TYR A 35 -14.99 -21.74 10.57
C TYR A 35 -16.34 -22.27 10.08
N GLY A 36 -17.42 -21.80 10.70
CA GLY A 36 -18.79 -21.97 10.25
C GLY A 36 -19.32 -20.70 9.59
N LEU A 37 -19.97 -20.82 8.43
CA LEU A 37 -20.61 -19.73 7.71
C LEU A 37 -22.12 -19.78 7.88
N TYR A 38 -22.69 -18.65 8.29
CA TYR A 38 -24.14 -18.46 8.42
C TYR A 38 -24.57 -17.28 7.55
N VAL A 39 -25.75 -17.33 6.98
CA VAL A 39 -26.31 -16.30 6.11
C VAL A 39 -27.74 -15.93 6.49
N ASN A 40 -28.06 -14.65 6.42
CA ASN A 40 -29.42 -14.14 6.46
C ASN A 40 -29.96 -14.05 5.01
N GLU A 41 -31.05 -14.75 4.71
CA GLU A 41 -31.62 -14.78 3.36
C GLU A 41 -32.28 -13.45 2.95
N GLU A 42 -32.62 -12.57 3.90
CA GLU A 42 -33.30 -11.31 3.63
C GLU A 42 -32.34 -10.22 3.14
N ASP A 43 -31.21 -10.04 3.82
CA ASP A 43 -30.26 -8.96 3.58
C ASP A 43 -28.87 -9.46 3.13
N LEU A 44 -28.68 -10.80 3.07
CA LEU A 44 -27.46 -11.51 2.72
C LEU A 44 -26.30 -11.21 3.68
N SER A 45 -26.60 -10.70 4.88
CA SER A 45 -25.58 -10.53 5.91
C SER A 45 -25.07 -11.89 6.39
N LEU A 46 -23.84 -11.89 6.91
CA LEU A 46 -23.09 -13.08 7.27
C LEU A 46 -22.75 -13.07 8.76
N VAL A 47 -22.63 -14.28 9.32
CA VAL A 47 -21.90 -14.56 10.54
C VAL A 47 -20.84 -15.60 10.23
N ILE A 48 -19.62 -15.37 10.68
CA ILE A 48 -18.51 -16.30 10.64
C ILE A 48 -18.16 -16.67 12.06
N GLU A 49 -18.36 -17.94 12.41
CA GLU A 49 -18.10 -18.50 13.74
C GLU A 49 -16.77 -19.26 13.73
N ASP A 50 -15.87 -18.97 14.65
CA ASP A 50 -14.76 -19.85 14.99
C ASP A 50 -15.32 -21.07 15.74
N LYS A 51 -15.22 -22.24 15.14
CA LYS A 51 -15.78 -23.50 15.67
C LYS A 51 -15.12 -23.95 16.97
N LYS A 52 -13.91 -23.51 17.25
CA LYS A 52 -13.14 -23.89 18.42
C LYS A 52 -13.55 -23.10 19.65
N SER A 53 -13.59 -21.77 19.53
CA SER A 53 -13.96 -20.86 20.64
C SER A 53 -15.46 -20.62 20.74
N GLY A 54 -16.18 -20.66 19.62
CA GLY A 54 -17.56 -20.21 19.48
C GLY A 54 -17.67 -18.68 19.33
N SER A 55 -16.55 -17.95 19.30
CA SER A 55 -16.52 -16.53 18.96
C SER A 55 -16.91 -16.32 17.51
N TYR A 56 -17.49 -15.17 17.18
CA TYR A 56 -17.93 -14.92 15.81
C TYR A 56 -17.77 -13.44 15.43
N MET A 57 -17.71 -13.20 14.12
CA MET A 57 -17.84 -11.89 13.52
C MET A 57 -19.07 -11.81 12.62
N THR A 58 -19.70 -10.64 12.57
CA THR A 58 -20.87 -10.39 11.73
C THR A 58 -20.60 -9.28 10.71
N SER A 59 -21.27 -9.36 9.56
CA SER A 59 -21.25 -8.32 8.53
C SER A 59 -22.40 -7.31 8.65
N ALA A 60 -23.22 -7.43 9.68
CA ALA A 60 -24.33 -6.52 9.99
C ALA A 60 -24.25 -6.08 11.44
N ILE A 61 -24.89 -4.96 11.77
CA ILE A 61 -24.97 -4.51 13.16
C ILE A 61 -25.85 -5.45 13.99
N GLU A 62 -25.43 -5.70 15.23
CA GLU A 62 -26.18 -6.50 16.19
C GLU A 62 -27.10 -5.67 17.07
N TYR A 63 -26.73 -4.41 17.30
CA TYR A 63 -27.47 -3.48 18.15
C TYR A 63 -27.94 -2.27 17.33
N ASP A 64 -29.19 -1.86 17.49
CA ASP A 64 -29.74 -0.63 16.89
C ASP A 64 -30.14 0.34 18.01
N ASP A 65 -29.40 1.43 18.12
CA ASP A 65 -29.64 2.48 19.13
C ASP A 65 -30.84 3.38 18.81
N GLY A 66 -31.46 3.19 17.65
CA GLY A 66 -32.59 3.98 17.17
C GLY A 66 -32.26 5.43 16.75
N LYS A 67 -30.97 5.82 16.73
CA LYS A 67 -30.54 7.17 16.36
C LYS A 67 -30.38 7.33 14.84
N ASN A 68 -30.23 6.24 14.13
CA ASN A 68 -29.89 6.24 12.72
C ASN A 68 -31.13 6.33 11.81
N ASN A 69 -31.04 7.11 10.75
CA ASN A 69 -32.10 7.17 9.73
C ASN A 69 -32.15 5.89 8.90
N ALA A 70 -33.21 5.71 8.11
CA ALA A 70 -33.41 4.51 7.30
C ALA A 70 -32.25 4.21 6.35
N THR A 71 -31.62 5.22 5.76
CA THR A 71 -30.46 5.04 4.85
C THR A 71 -29.29 4.38 5.59
N TRP A 72 -28.94 4.85 6.78
CA TRP A 72 -27.89 4.24 7.59
C TRP A 72 -28.28 2.85 8.06
N GLN A 73 -29.52 2.65 8.53
CA GLN A 73 -29.99 1.32 8.96
C GLN A 73 -29.95 0.30 7.84
N GLY A 74 -30.25 0.73 6.59
CA GLY A 74 -30.11 -0.13 5.41
C GLY A 74 -28.65 -0.51 5.14
N ALA A 75 -27.75 0.47 5.14
CA ALA A 75 -26.32 0.24 4.90
C ALA A 75 -25.68 -0.69 5.95
N MET A 76 -26.10 -0.55 7.22
CA MET A 76 -25.56 -1.31 8.37
C MET A 76 -25.88 -2.81 8.33
N ARG A 77 -26.84 -3.21 7.50
CA ARG A 77 -27.32 -4.62 7.41
C ARG A 77 -27.10 -5.21 6.04
N SER A 78 -26.95 -4.38 5.01
CA SER A 78 -26.88 -4.83 3.62
C SER A 78 -25.52 -5.44 3.27
N ALA A 79 -25.54 -6.59 2.61
CA ALA A 79 -24.33 -7.21 2.05
C ALA A 79 -23.64 -6.33 1.01
N VAL A 80 -24.41 -5.54 0.26
CA VAL A 80 -23.91 -4.64 -0.77
C VAL A 80 -24.54 -3.27 -0.58
N VAL A 81 -23.69 -2.23 -0.55
CA VAL A 81 -24.10 -0.84 -0.51
C VAL A 81 -23.55 -0.13 -1.75
N ILE A 82 -24.42 0.50 -2.50
CA ILE A 82 -24.11 1.18 -3.77
C ILE A 82 -24.31 2.68 -3.57
N THR A 83 -23.31 3.50 -3.92
CA THR A 83 -23.53 4.92 -4.17
C THR A 83 -23.76 5.12 -5.66
N MET A 84 -24.93 5.66 -6.02
CA MET A 84 -25.28 5.90 -7.41
C MET A 84 -25.19 7.39 -7.77
N ILE A 85 -24.91 7.65 -9.02
CA ILE A 85 -24.86 8.98 -9.61
C ILE A 85 -26.14 9.20 -10.41
N SER A 86 -26.77 10.38 -10.27
CA SER A 86 -27.94 10.77 -11.05
C SER A 86 -27.86 12.26 -11.41
N GLY A 87 -28.05 12.59 -12.68
CA GLY A 87 -27.94 13.98 -13.14
C GLY A 87 -26.50 14.51 -13.03
N SER A 88 -26.35 15.75 -12.56
CA SER A 88 -25.03 16.39 -12.48
C SER A 88 -24.29 16.13 -11.17
N ASP A 89 -24.95 15.72 -10.06
CA ASP A 89 -24.28 15.70 -8.75
C ASP A 89 -24.98 14.94 -7.61
N ASP A 90 -26.18 14.42 -7.79
CA ASP A 90 -26.91 13.77 -6.71
C ASP A 90 -26.41 12.33 -6.49
N SER A 91 -25.47 12.15 -5.59
CA SER A 91 -25.15 10.81 -5.09
C SER A 91 -26.26 10.34 -4.14
N LYS A 92 -26.82 9.17 -4.41
CA LYS A 92 -27.80 8.48 -3.55
C LYS A 92 -27.27 7.12 -3.19
N GLN A 93 -27.67 6.63 -2.03
CA GLN A 93 -27.35 5.27 -1.61
C GLN A 93 -28.48 4.32 -2.02
N ALA A 94 -28.09 3.13 -2.44
CA ALA A 94 -28.96 1.97 -2.62
C ALA A 94 -28.46 0.79 -1.80
N ASP A 95 -29.38 0.04 -1.21
CA ASP A 95 -29.09 -1.10 -0.36
C ASP A 95 -30.13 -2.24 -0.55
N LEU A 96 -29.96 -3.35 0.14
CA LEU A 96 -30.87 -4.50 0.04
C LEU A 96 -32.10 -4.42 0.93
N ILE A 97 -32.19 -3.44 1.83
CA ILE A 97 -33.22 -3.30 2.85
C ILE A 97 -34.28 -2.28 2.45
N ASN A 98 -33.80 -1.07 2.06
CA ASN A 98 -34.70 0.06 1.80
C ASN A 98 -35.22 0.10 0.37
N ASP A 99 -34.60 -0.63 -0.55
CA ASP A 99 -34.90 -0.58 -1.96
C ASP A 99 -35.65 -1.82 -2.46
N ASN A 100 -36.36 -1.66 -3.58
CA ASN A 100 -37.03 -2.78 -4.22
C ASN A 100 -36.04 -3.57 -5.07
N VAL A 101 -35.49 -4.63 -4.48
CA VAL A 101 -34.47 -5.50 -5.08
C VAL A 101 -35.03 -6.88 -5.39
N THR A 102 -34.96 -7.28 -6.65
CA THR A 102 -35.20 -8.67 -7.05
C THR A 102 -33.97 -9.48 -6.73
N LYS A 103 -34.12 -10.53 -5.88
CA LYS A 103 -33.04 -11.41 -5.44
C LYS A 103 -33.28 -12.83 -5.92
N THR A 104 -32.25 -13.45 -6.50
CA THR A 104 -32.22 -14.88 -6.80
C THR A 104 -30.97 -15.49 -6.21
N VAL A 105 -31.12 -16.26 -5.14
CA VAL A 105 -30.00 -16.89 -4.43
C VAL A 105 -29.90 -18.36 -4.83
N SER A 106 -28.68 -18.79 -5.14
CA SER A 106 -28.32 -20.19 -5.43
C SER A 106 -27.20 -20.62 -4.49
N TYR A 107 -27.42 -21.65 -3.72
CA TYR A 107 -26.44 -22.18 -2.77
C TYR A 107 -25.50 -23.16 -3.45
N THR A 108 -24.24 -23.18 -3.01
CA THR A 108 -23.18 -24.11 -3.40
C THR A 108 -22.72 -24.91 -2.19
N ASP A 109 -21.80 -25.87 -2.37
CA ASP A 109 -21.27 -26.67 -1.28
C ASP A 109 -20.50 -25.83 -0.25
N ASN A 110 -19.90 -24.71 -0.68
CA ASN A 110 -19.05 -23.84 0.14
C ASN A 110 -19.47 -22.35 0.14
N GLY A 111 -20.71 -22.04 -0.22
CA GLY A 111 -21.16 -20.64 -0.23
C GLY A 111 -22.48 -20.43 -0.98
N PHE A 112 -22.59 -19.26 -1.63
CA PHE A 112 -23.76 -18.93 -2.44
C PHE A 112 -23.43 -17.90 -3.53
N THR A 113 -24.32 -17.82 -4.51
CA THR A 113 -24.36 -16.79 -5.53
C THR A 113 -25.72 -16.09 -5.48
N ALA A 114 -25.74 -14.77 -5.38
CA ALA A 114 -26.95 -13.96 -5.33
C ALA A 114 -26.99 -12.98 -6.52
N LYS A 115 -27.96 -13.17 -7.42
CA LYS A 115 -28.28 -12.20 -8.47
C LYS A 115 -29.18 -11.13 -7.89
N LEU A 116 -28.76 -9.87 -7.95
CA LEU A 116 -29.40 -8.71 -7.35
C LEU A 116 -29.76 -7.71 -8.45
N TYR A 117 -31.01 -7.22 -8.47
CA TYR A 117 -31.45 -6.21 -9.43
C TYR A 117 -32.34 -5.18 -8.76
N TRP A 118 -31.90 -3.93 -8.72
CA TRP A 118 -32.61 -2.76 -8.19
C TRP A 118 -33.60 -2.25 -9.22
N THR A 119 -34.85 -2.67 -9.12
CA THR A 119 -35.89 -2.42 -10.15
C THR A 119 -36.21 -0.94 -10.34
N THR A 120 -36.14 -0.15 -9.28
CA THR A 120 -36.37 1.31 -9.35
C THR A 120 -35.26 2.04 -10.08
N TYR A 121 -34.03 1.59 -9.95
CA TYR A 121 -32.84 2.23 -10.50
C TYR A 121 -32.37 1.60 -11.81
N GLN A 122 -32.87 0.43 -12.15
CA GLN A 122 -32.60 -0.32 -13.37
C GLN A 122 -31.11 -0.67 -13.52
N PHE A 123 -30.49 -1.14 -12.43
CA PHE A 123 -29.16 -1.73 -12.45
C PHE A 123 -29.12 -3.00 -11.59
N GLY A 124 -28.11 -3.83 -11.80
CA GLY A 124 -27.95 -5.06 -11.06
C GLY A 124 -26.51 -5.58 -11.06
N LEU A 125 -26.28 -6.58 -10.22
CA LEU A 125 -25.00 -7.29 -10.12
C LEU A 125 -25.21 -8.69 -9.54
N THR A 126 -24.18 -9.50 -9.59
CA THR A 126 -24.13 -10.79 -8.92
C THR A 126 -23.10 -10.76 -7.79
N LEU A 127 -23.51 -11.07 -6.57
CA LEU A 127 -22.62 -11.28 -5.43
C LEU A 127 -22.33 -12.77 -5.31
N GLU A 128 -21.06 -13.15 -5.32
CA GLU A 128 -20.55 -14.51 -5.08
C GLU A 128 -19.85 -14.52 -3.73
N VAL A 129 -20.20 -15.46 -2.86
CA VAL A 129 -19.61 -15.65 -1.54
C VAL A 129 -19.15 -17.08 -1.41
N THR A 130 -17.86 -17.28 -1.12
CA THR A 130 -17.23 -18.59 -1.05
C THR A 130 -16.40 -18.72 0.22
N LEU A 131 -16.71 -19.70 1.06
CA LEU A 131 -15.87 -20.08 2.19
C LEU A 131 -14.65 -20.83 1.66
N THR A 132 -13.45 -20.41 2.04
CA THR A 132 -12.16 -21.02 1.69
C THR A 132 -11.55 -21.70 2.92
N ASP A 133 -10.40 -22.34 2.77
CA ASP A 133 -9.73 -22.99 3.92
C ASP A 133 -9.30 -22.00 5.00
N ASP A 134 -8.96 -20.77 4.61
CA ASP A 134 -8.45 -19.71 5.49
C ASP A 134 -9.45 -18.58 5.78
N GLY A 135 -10.66 -18.64 5.18
CA GLY A 135 -11.63 -17.57 5.39
C GLY A 135 -12.72 -17.49 4.34
N LEU A 136 -12.96 -16.31 3.79
CA LEU A 136 -14.09 -16.01 2.91
C LEU A 136 -13.65 -15.15 1.73
N ILE A 137 -14.16 -15.41 0.54
CA ILE A 137 -14.07 -14.47 -0.61
C ILE A 137 -15.48 -13.98 -0.92
N ALA A 138 -15.62 -12.65 -0.99
CA ALA A 138 -16.81 -11.98 -1.50
C ALA A 138 -16.46 -11.25 -2.79
N ARG A 139 -17.14 -11.61 -3.90
CA ARG A 139 -16.78 -11.20 -5.26
C ARG A 139 -17.98 -10.69 -6.05
N VAL A 140 -17.76 -9.67 -6.88
CA VAL A 140 -18.72 -9.19 -7.89
C VAL A 140 -18.01 -9.24 -9.26
N PRO A 141 -18.35 -10.21 -10.13
CA PRO A 141 -17.81 -10.28 -11.49
C PRO A 141 -18.20 -9.07 -12.33
N ASP A 142 -17.27 -8.52 -13.10
CA ASP A 142 -17.51 -7.34 -13.96
C ASP A 142 -18.66 -7.57 -14.97
N GLU A 143 -18.69 -8.74 -15.60
CA GLU A 143 -19.72 -9.11 -16.55
C GLU A 143 -21.13 -9.23 -15.94
N SER A 144 -21.24 -9.32 -14.62
CA SER A 144 -22.52 -9.37 -13.92
C SER A 144 -23.10 -8.00 -13.63
N ILE A 145 -22.32 -6.94 -13.75
CA ILE A 145 -22.75 -5.57 -13.48
C ILE A 145 -23.49 -5.03 -14.71
N VAL A 146 -24.79 -4.81 -14.55
CA VAL A 146 -25.67 -4.30 -15.62
C VAL A 146 -26.27 -2.96 -15.24
N GLU A 147 -26.42 -2.07 -16.20
CA GLU A 147 -27.07 -0.75 -16.09
C GLU A 147 -28.01 -0.59 -17.28
N ASP A 148 -29.29 -0.90 -17.06
CA ASP A 148 -30.31 -0.90 -18.10
C ASP A 148 -31.05 0.47 -18.21
N GLY A 149 -30.81 1.36 -17.23
CA GLY A 149 -31.43 2.67 -17.11
C GLY A 149 -30.59 3.79 -17.71
N GLU A 150 -31.27 4.94 -17.94
CA GLU A 150 -30.61 6.16 -18.46
C GLU A 150 -30.43 7.24 -17.37
N LYS A 151 -30.91 7.01 -16.16
CA LYS A 151 -30.97 8.05 -15.11
C LYS A 151 -30.04 7.81 -13.96
N TYR A 152 -29.83 6.56 -13.55
CA TYR A 152 -29.03 6.19 -12.40
C TYR A 152 -27.90 5.28 -12.84
N PHE A 153 -26.69 5.63 -12.44
CA PHE A 153 -25.47 4.89 -12.75
C PHE A 153 -24.74 4.52 -11.45
N ILE A 154 -24.08 3.39 -11.44
CA ILE A 154 -23.29 2.96 -10.29
C ILE A 154 -22.02 3.80 -10.18
N GLY A 155 -21.87 4.55 -9.09
CA GLY A 155 -20.67 5.31 -8.76
C GLY A 155 -19.69 4.46 -7.98
N THR A 156 -20.13 3.90 -6.84
CA THR A 156 -19.27 3.02 -5.99
C THR A 156 -20.04 1.80 -5.52
N ILE A 157 -19.29 0.73 -5.21
CA ILE A 157 -19.81 -0.50 -4.59
C ILE A 157 -18.96 -0.77 -3.35
N SER A 158 -19.63 -1.02 -2.21
CA SER A 158 -19.00 -1.56 -1.00
C SER A 158 -19.59 -2.93 -0.70
N ILE A 159 -18.74 -3.94 -0.51
CA ILE A 159 -19.11 -5.31 -0.21
C ILE A 159 -18.87 -5.53 1.28
N TYR A 160 -19.90 -5.91 2.03
CA TYR A 160 -19.85 -6.12 3.48
C TYR A 160 -19.18 -4.98 4.27
N PRO A 161 -19.65 -3.71 4.12
CA PRO A 161 -18.98 -2.56 4.74
C PRO A 161 -19.02 -2.55 6.28
N TYR A 162 -19.76 -3.44 6.89
CA TYR A 162 -19.84 -3.63 8.34
C TYR A 162 -19.29 -4.98 8.83
N MET A 163 -18.45 -5.67 8.03
CA MET A 163 -17.79 -6.90 8.50
C MET A 163 -16.93 -6.61 9.72
N GLY A 164 -17.18 -7.34 10.83
CA GLY A 164 -16.43 -7.18 12.08
C GLY A 164 -16.67 -5.84 12.78
N ASN A 165 -17.78 -5.16 12.53
CA ASN A 165 -18.12 -3.90 13.18
C ASN A 165 -18.24 -4.03 14.71
N SER A 166 -18.07 -2.90 15.42
CA SER A 166 -18.35 -2.79 16.84
C SER A 166 -19.09 -1.48 17.17
N TYR A 167 -19.93 -1.50 18.20
CA TYR A 167 -20.68 -0.33 18.65
C TYR A 167 -19.93 0.35 19.80
N LEU A 168 -19.54 1.62 19.61
CA LEU A 168 -18.73 2.40 20.57
C LEU A 168 -17.53 1.59 21.08
N ASP A 169 -17.52 1.22 22.35
CA ASP A 169 -16.50 0.46 23.08
C ASP A 169 -16.97 -0.95 23.50
N ASP A 170 -18.01 -1.49 22.85
CA ASP A 170 -18.56 -2.82 23.20
C ASP A 170 -17.59 -3.98 22.92
N LYS A 171 -16.53 -3.73 22.14
CA LYS A 171 -15.45 -4.67 21.85
C LYS A 171 -14.10 -4.02 22.11
N ALA A 172 -13.27 -4.66 22.91
CA ALA A 172 -11.86 -4.27 22.99
C ALA A 172 -11.11 -4.75 21.73
N GLY A 173 -10.32 -3.87 21.13
CA GLY A 173 -9.58 -4.20 19.92
C GLY A 173 -9.22 -3.00 19.08
N TYR A 174 -9.02 -3.23 17.78
CA TYR A 174 -8.59 -2.17 16.86
C TYR A 174 -8.91 -2.49 15.40
N MET A 175 -8.92 -1.44 14.58
CA MET A 175 -8.84 -1.52 13.13
C MET A 175 -7.38 -1.40 12.69
N LEU A 176 -6.93 -2.26 11.78
CA LEU A 176 -5.66 -2.15 11.06
C LEU A 176 -5.85 -1.19 9.88
N VAL A 177 -5.02 -0.15 9.84
CA VAL A 177 -5.03 0.91 8.82
C VAL A 177 -3.76 0.81 7.98
N PRO A 178 -3.84 0.75 6.64
CA PRO A 178 -2.68 0.61 5.76
C PRO A 178 -2.06 1.98 5.43
N ASP A 179 -1.76 2.81 6.42
CA ASP A 179 -1.09 4.10 6.25
C ASP A 179 0.42 3.94 6.44
N GLY A 180 1.19 4.16 5.38
CA GLY A 180 2.64 3.93 5.41
C GLY A 180 3.01 2.51 5.81
N ASN A 181 3.78 2.35 6.90
CA ASN A 181 4.13 1.02 7.42
C ASN A 181 2.96 0.31 8.09
N GLY A 182 1.98 1.05 8.59
CA GLY A 182 0.75 0.58 9.23
C GLY A 182 0.40 1.33 10.50
N ALA A 183 -0.89 1.48 10.76
CA ALA A 183 -1.43 2.12 11.95
C ALA A 183 -2.56 1.30 12.58
N LEU A 184 -2.89 1.62 13.83
CA LEU A 184 -4.06 1.11 14.53
C LEU A 184 -4.99 2.25 14.91
N ILE A 185 -6.30 1.99 14.83
CA ILE A 185 -7.35 2.81 15.44
C ILE A 185 -8.07 1.92 16.44
N TYR A 186 -7.98 2.24 17.74
CA TYR A 186 -8.61 1.44 18.78
C TYR A 186 -10.15 1.54 18.73
N LEU A 187 -10.81 0.45 19.14
CA LEU A 187 -12.27 0.35 19.18
C LEU A 187 -12.86 0.94 20.48
N ASP A 188 -12.20 1.94 21.08
CA ASP A 188 -12.70 2.69 22.20
C ASP A 188 -13.76 3.72 21.78
N ASP A 189 -14.57 4.22 22.73
CA ASP A 189 -15.52 5.30 22.47
C ASP A 189 -14.76 6.60 22.16
N LYS A 190 -14.84 7.05 20.92
CA LYS A 190 -14.18 8.28 20.46
C LYS A 190 -14.96 9.55 20.83
N GLU A 191 -16.09 9.44 21.55
CA GLU A 191 -16.90 10.57 22.04
C GLU A 191 -17.29 11.59 20.93
N GLY A 192 -17.36 11.14 19.67
CA GLY A 192 -17.65 11.99 18.51
C GLY A 192 -16.58 13.06 18.22
N ARG A 193 -15.35 12.88 18.70
CA ARG A 193 -14.23 13.80 18.48
C ARG A 193 -13.88 13.96 17.01
N PHE A 194 -14.03 12.92 16.22
CA PHE A 194 -13.64 12.90 14.81
C PHE A 194 -14.87 13.11 13.91
N LYS A 195 -14.68 13.81 12.79
CA LYS A 195 -15.72 14.02 11.77
C LYS A 195 -15.53 13.13 10.54
N SER A 196 -14.40 12.48 10.45
CA SER A 196 -14.02 11.53 9.39
C SER A 196 -13.05 10.52 9.99
N GLY A 197 -12.79 9.43 9.26
CA GLY A 197 -11.75 8.48 9.54
C GLY A 197 -10.76 8.42 8.39
N PHE A 198 -10.01 7.33 8.32
CA PHE A 198 -9.12 7.04 7.21
C PHE A 198 -9.93 6.71 5.95
N SER A 199 -9.63 7.39 4.86
CA SER A 199 -10.22 7.16 3.54
C SER A 199 -9.17 7.50 2.48
N LYS A 200 -8.52 6.49 1.91
CA LYS A 200 -7.48 6.67 0.91
C LYS A 200 -7.57 5.65 -0.21
N MET A 201 -7.26 6.12 -1.41
CA MET A 201 -7.09 5.26 -2.58
C MET A 201 -5.94 4.27 -2.35
N ILE A 202 -6.17 3.02 -2.68
CA ILE A 202 -5.10 2.02 -2.79
C ILE A 202 -4.15 2.47 -3.91
N TYR A 203 -2.84 2.39 -3.66
CA TYR A 203 -1.80 2.83 -4.60
C TYR A 203 -1.83 4.32 -4.94
N GLY A 204 -2.16 5.15 -3.95
CA GLY A 204 -2.09 6.59 -4.03
C GLY A 204 -3.21 7.28 -4.81
N GLY A 205 -3.20 8.60 -4.83
CA GLY A 205 -4.18 9.43 -5.51
C GLY A 205 -4.10 9.34 -7.04
N ASP A 206 -5.20 9.68 -7.71
CA ASP A 206 -5.29 9.64 -9.17
C ASP A 206 -5.10 11.04 -9.78
N VAL A 207 -3.88 11.35 -10.20
CA VAL A 207 -3.56 12.64 -10.84
C VAL A 207 -4.34 12.88 -12.15
N GLY A 208 -4.93 11.85 -12.73
CA GLY A 208 -5.86 11.98 -13.85
C GLY A 208 -7.14 12.75 -13.51
N PHE A 209 -7.49 12.79 -12.20
CA PHE A 209 -8.65 13.49 -11.65
C PHE A 209 -8.29 14.70 -10.76
N ASP A 210 -7.08 15.23 -10.86
CA ASP A 210 -6.55 16.30 -9.99
C ASP A 210 -6.39 15.87 -8.51
N GLU A 211 -6.39 14.57 -8.23
CA GLU A 211 -6.13 14.06 -6.90
C GLU A 211 -4.61 14.01 -6.66
N SER A 212 -4.15 14.71 -5.66
CA SER A 212 -2.78 14.61 -5.18
C SER A 212 -2.78 14.17 -3.71
N ASN A 213 -1.75 13.44 -3.31
CA ASN A 213 -1.56 13.05 -1.92
C ASN A 213 -0.86 14.14 -1.10
N VAL A 214 -0.54 15.26 -1.73
CA VAL A 214 0.10 16.40 -1.09
C VAL A 214 -0.87 17.08 -0.13
N GLN A 215 -0.59 16.99 1.16
CA GLN A 215 -1.25 17.85 2.14
C GLN A 215 -0.70 19.27 1.99
N THR A 216 -1.41 20.13 1.29
CA THR A 216 -1.19 21.57 1.35
C THR A 216 -1.63 22.04 2.74
N LEU A 217 -0.71 22.17 3.65
CA LEU A 217 -0.91 22.94 4.86
C LEU A 217 -1.11 24.39 4.43
N LEU A 218 -2.37 24.78 4.45
CA LEU A 218 -2.99 26.04 4.11
C LEU A 218 -2.04 27.25 4.00
N ASN A 219 -1.93 27.78 2.76
CA ASN A 219 -1.62 29.17 2.43
C ASN A 219 -0.37 29.83 3.01
N ASP A 220 0.58 29.06 3.52
CA ASP A 220 1.83 29.62 3.96
C ASP A 220 2.94 29.30 2.95
N LYS A 221 3.43 30.30 2.26
CA LYS A 221 4.58 30.18 1.32
C LYS A 221 5.87 29.65 1.99
N TYR A 222 5.86 29.51 3.31
CA TYR A 222 6.96 28.97 4.11
C TYR A 222 6.68 27.56 4.63
N ASN A 223 5.47 27.01 4.42
CA ASN A 223 5.18 25.65 4.84
C ASN A 223 5.82 24.65 3.89
N THR A 224 6.55 23.74 4.47
CA THR A 224 6.97 22.52 3.80
C THR A 224 5.72 21.70 3.48
N ILE A 225 5.54 21.39 2.21
CA ILE A 225 4.54 20.42 1.79
C ILE A 225 5.05 19.07 2.28
N LYS A 226 4.30 18.44 3.19
CA LYS A 226 4.54 17.05 3.58
C LYS A 226 3.56 16.19 2.80
N ASP A 227 4.07 15.25 2.03
CA ASP A 227 3.24 14.21 1.43
C ASP A 227 2.72 13.30 2.55
N SER A 228 1.47 12.89 2.44
CA SER A 228 0.95 11.83 3.31
C SER A 228 1.46 10.48 2.81
N GLU A 229 1.66 9.53 3.74
CA GLU A 229 2.04 8.17 3.38
C GLU A 229 0.99 7.52 2.46
N GLU A 230 1.45 6.64 1.58
CA GLU A 230 0.57 5.97 0.61
C GLU A 230 0.01 4.65 1.16
N VAL A 231 -1.12 4.22 0.61
CA VAL A 231 -1.58 2.85 0.77
C VAL A 231 -0.80 1.95 -0.19
N ILE A 232 0.27 1.36 0.30
CA ILE A 232 1.22 0.56 -0.49
C ILE A 232 0.67 -0.85 -0.77
N ALA A 233 -0.07 -1.41 0.18
CA ALA A 233 -0.66 -2.74 0.10
C ALA A 233 -2.19 -2.67 0.23
N PRO A 234 -2.96 -3.49 -0.51
CA PRO A 234 -4.41 -3.42 -0.57
C PRO A 234 -5.07 -4.19 0.59
N VAL A 235 -4.73 -3.84 1.83
CA VAL A 235 -5.14 -4.57 3.04
C VAL A 235 -5.75 -3.67 4.11
N PHE A 236 -6.59 -4.26 4.96
CA PHE A 236 -7.19 -3.65 6.15
C PHE A 236 -7.59 -4.77 7.12
N GLY A 237 -8.03 -4.46 8.32
CA GLY A 237 -8.48 -5.52 9.22
C GLY A 237 -9.18 -5.00 10.47
N ILE A 238 -9.80 -5.92 11.21
CA ILE A 238 -10.35 -5.65 12.55
C ILE A 238 -9.97 -6.82 13.46
N ALA A 239 -9.54 -6.51 14.67
CA ALA A 239 -9.32 -7.46 15.74
C ALA A 239 -10.25 -7.18 16.91
N HIS A 240 -10.99 -8.17 17.36
CA HIS A 240 -11.71 -8.21 18.65
C HIS A 240 -10.84 -9.00 19.64
N VAL A 241 -9.99 -8.28 20.37
CA VAL A 241 -8.94 -8.89 21.20
C VAL A 241 -9.54 -9.74 22.34
N ASP A 242 -10.60 -9.26 23.00
CA ASP A 242 -11.25 -9.99 24.10
C ASP A 242 -11.97 -11.25 23.61
N ASP A 243 -12.45 -11.27 22.38
CA ASP A 243 -13.11 -12.40 21.77
C ASP A 243 -12.11 -13.37 21.08
N ASN A 244 -10.83 -13.03 21.04
CA ASN A 244 -9.76 -13.78 20.36
C ASN A 244 -10.10 -14.13 18.92
N ILE A 245 -10.67 -13.18 18.18
CA ILE A 245 -11.00 -13.33 16.76
C ILE A 245 -10.64 -12.04 16.00
N ALA A 246 -10.08 -12.22 14.83
CA ALA A 246 -9.72 -11.10 13.94
C ALA A 246 -9.94 -11.49 12.48
N TYR A 247 -9.93 -10.53 11.59
CA TYR A 247 -9.75 -10.78 10.17
C TYR A 247 -8.75 -9.81 9.55
N LEU A 248 -8.05 -10.31 8.52
CA LEU A 248 -7.36 -9.51 7.54
C LEU A 248 -8.21 -9.45 6.26
N GLY A 249 -8.59 -8.25 5.81
CA GLY A 249 -9.21 -8.01 4.51
C GLY A 249 -8.13 -7.73 3.46
N ILE A 250 -8.18 -8.44 2.32
CA ILE A 250 -7.30 -8.24 1.17
C ILE A 250 -8.17 -7.92 -0.03
N VAL A 251 -7.94 -6.79 -0.68
CA VAL A 251 -8.62 -6.46 -1.94
C VAL A 251 -7.88 -7.17 -3.07
N GLU A 252 -8.43 -8.30 -3.53
CA GLU A 252 -7.78 -9.17 -4.53
C GLU A 252 -8.03 -8.73 -5.97
N GLU A 253 -9.20 -8.18 -6.27
CA GLU A 253 -9.58 -7.72 -7.61
C GLU A 253 -10.23 -6.32 -7.49
N GLY A 254 -9.85 -5.40 -8.37
CA GLY A 254 -10.39 -4.04 -8.42
C GLY A 254 -9.66 -3.02 -7.54
N GLU A 255 -8.55 -3.40 -6.92
CA GLU A 255 -7.74 -2.59 -5.99
C GLU A 255 -7.25 -1.28 -6.62
N ALA A 256 -6.93 -1.26 -7.91
CA ALA A 256 -6.47 -0.05 -8.60
C ALA A 256 -7.49 1.10 -8.57
N ARG A 257 -8.77 0.78 -8.41
CA ARG A 257 -9.85 1.76 -8.29
C ARG A 257 -10.71 1.51 -7.05
N ALA A 258 -10.06 1.23 -5.93
CA ALA A 258 -10.68 1.11 -4.63
C ALA A 258 -10.01 2.03 -3.62
N SER A 259 -10.74 2.43 -2.59
CA SER A 259 -10.22 3.05 -1.39
C SER A 259 -10.42 2.14 -0.18
N ILE A 260 -9.52 2.24 0.79
CA ILE A 260 -9.71 1.65 2.11
C ILE A 260 -10.35 2.71 3.02
N GLU A 261 -11.41 2.32 3.68
CA GLU A 261 -12.16 3.14 4.63
C GLU A 261 -12.05 2.51 6.02
N CYS A 262 -11.38 3.16 6.97
CA CYS A 262 -11.36 2.78 8.38
C CYS A 262 -11.97 3.93 9.19
N ILE A 263 -13.23 3.78 9.58
CA ILE A 263 -14.04 4.85 10.14
C ILE A 263 -14.33 4.55 11.61
N PRO A 264 -13.79 5.34 12.54
CA PRO A 264 -14.07 5.19 13.95
C PRO A 264 -15.50 5.60 14.29
N ASN A 265 -16.02 5.08 15.40
CA ASN A 265 -17.32 5.45 15.93
C ASN A 265 -17.42 6.97 16.17
N GLY A 266 -18.64 7.50 16.07
CA GLY A 266 -18.92 8.93 16.23
C GLY A 266 -18.54 9.81 15.02
N ALA A 267 -17.79 9.30 14.04
CA ALA A 267 -17.44 10.08 12.84
C ALA A 267 -18.65 10.31 11.91
N SER A 268 -19.48 9.33 11.73
CA SER A 268 -20.75 9.42 10.97
C SER A 268 -21.88 8.66 11.66
N VAL A 269 -21.57 7.55 12.30
CA VAL A 269 -22.45 6.71 13.11
C VAL A 269 -21.64 6.17 14.28
N ASP A 270 -22.30 5.61 15.30
CA ASP A 270 -21.66 5.11 16.51
C ASP A 270 -21.02 3.71 16.34
N TYR A 271 -20.61 3.36 15.12
CA TYR A 271 -19.99 2.07 14.78
C TYR A 271 -18.58 2.25 14.21
N ASN A 272 -17.64 1.44 14.71
CA ASN A 272 -16.34 1.23 14.10
C ASN A 272 -16.48 0.28 12.90
N ARG A 273 -15.84 0.59 11.78
CA ARG A 273 -15.88 -0.24 10.58
C ARG A 273 -14.66 -0.04 9.68
N ALA A 274 -14.20 -1.12 9.06
CA ALA A 274 -13.14 -1.12 8.07
C ALA A 274 -13.58 -1.90 6.83
N TYR A 275 -13.45 -1.30 5.64
CA TYR A 275 -13.91 -1.92 4.40
C TYR A 275 -13.24 -1.32 3.16
N ALA A 276 -13.36 -2.04 2.04
CA ALA A 276 -13.00 -1.54 0.72
C ALA A 276 -14.21 -0.91 0.01
N LYS A 277 -14.00 0.26 -0.60
CA LYS A 277 -14.99 0.94 -1.43
C LYS A 277 -14.48 0.98 -2.87
N PHE A 278 -15.10 0.22 -3.75
CA PHE A 278 -14.78 0.15 -5.17
C PHE A 278 -15.41 1.30 -5.95
N ILE A 279 -14.61 1.98 -6.77
CA ILE A 279 -15.00 3.20 -7.47
C ILE A 279 -15.16 2.88 -8.96
N LEU A 280 -16.40 2.74 -9.41
CA LEU A 280 -16.72 2.45 -10.81
C LEU A 280 -16.73 3.70 -11.67
N ARG A 281 -17.20 4.83 -11.09
CA ARG A 281 -17.20 6.15 -11.74
C ARG A 281 -16.77 7.23 -10.76
N LYS A 282 -15.96 8.16 -11.23
CA LYS A 282 -15.59 9.39 -10.51
C LYS A 282 -16.26 10.59 -11.15
N THR A 283 -16.50 11.60 -10.33
CA THR A 283 -16.85 12.94 -10.80
C THR A 283 -15.57 13.76 -10.99
N TYR A 284 -15.60 14.71 -11.91
CA TYR A 284 -14.48 15.61 -12.16
C TYR A 284 -14.94 16.95 -12.70
N THR A 285 -14.08 17.96 -12.63
CA THR A 285 -14.35 19.29 -13.14
C THR A 285 -13.89 19.43 -14.59
N GLN A 286 -14.82 19.61 -15.52
CA GLN A 286 -14.56 19.84 -16.93
C GLN A 286 -14.60 21.34 -17.21
N PRO A 287 -13.48 21.99 -17.57
CA PRO A 287 -13.49 23.39 -18.00
C PRO A 287 -14.27 23.59 -19.29
N THR A 288 -15.07 24.65 -19.35
CA THR A 288 -15.87 25.00 -20.52
C THR A 288 -15.09 25.77 -21.61
N SER A 289 -13.87 26.21 -21.29
CA SER A 289 -12.95 26.85 -22.24
C SER A 289 -11.50 26.43 -22.00
N ASN A 290 -10.67 26.53 -23.03
CA ASN A 290 -9.24 26.20 -22.94
C ASN A 290 -8.50 27.04 -21.88
N ASN A 291 -8.97 28.25 -21.60
CA ASN A 291 -8.33 29.19 -20.68
C ASN A 291 -8.92 29.15 -19.26
N SER A 292 -9.92 28.28 -19.01
CA SER A 292 -10.70 28.21 -17.75
C SER A 292 -11.42 29.53 -17.37
N THR A 293 -11.50 30.52 -18.26
CA THR A 293 -12.11 31.83 -17.98
C THR A 293 -13.64 31.83 -18.13
N ALA A 294 -14.20 30.82 -18.81
CA ALA A 294 -15.62 30.71 -19.06
C ALA A 294 -16.37 29.79 -18.04
N GLY A 295 -15.69 29.44 -16.94
CA GLY A 295 -16.22 28.56 -15.91
C GLY A 295 -15.93 27.07 -16.18
N SER A 296 -16.55 26.21 -15.37
CA SER A 296 -16.41 24.76 -15.44
C SER A 296 -17.72 24.06 -15.15
N LEU A 297 -17.87 22.84 -15.61
CA LEU A 297 -18.98 21.93 -15.30
C LEU A 297 -18.46 20.80 -14.42
N HIS A 298 -19.25 20.42 -13.42
CA HIS A 298 -19.03 19.19 -12.69
C HIS A 298 -19.71 18.06 -13.46
N VAL A 299 -18.94 17.04 -13.81
CA VAL A 299 -19.38 15.92 -14.66
C VAL A 299 -18.83 14.60 -14.07
N TYR A 300 -19.37 13.49 -14.53
CA TYR A 300 -18.87 12.16 -14.17
C TYR A 300 -18.37 11.40 -15.41
N GLU A 301 -17.62 10.33 -15.17
CA GLU A 301 -17.20 9.42 -16.24
C GLU A 301 -18.42 8.80 -16.92
N ASN A 302 -18.48 8.83 -18.24
CA ASN A 302 -19.59 8.24 -19.00
C ASN A 302 -19.58 6.71 -18.89
N GLU A 303 -18.40 6.11 -19.06
CA GLU A 303 -18.18 4.67 -18.93
C GLU A 303 -17.73 4.33 -17.53
N ARG A 304 -18.19 3.21 -16.98
CA ARG A 304 -17.67 2.70 -15.71
C ARG A 304 -16.28 2.06 -15.90
N SER A 305 -15.53 1.98 -14.84
CA SER A 305 -14.33 1.14 -14.80
C SER A 305 -14.73 -0.34 -14.90
N HIS A 306 -13.98 -1.10 -15.70
CA HIS A 306 -14.19 -2.52 -15.92
C HIS A 306 -13.12 -3.33 -15.20
N SER A 307 -13.49 -3.94 -14.08
CA SER A 307 -12.72 -4.92 -13.33
C SER A 307 -13.65 -5.77 -12.48
N ASN A 308 -13.29 -7.00 -12.22
CA ASN A 308 -13.91 -7.73 -11.12
C ASN A 308 -13.63 -6.99 -9.81
N LEU A 309 -14.47 -7.21 -8.82
CA LEU A 309 -14.31 -6.66 -7.48
C LEU A 309 -14.28 -7.82 -6.50
N ALA A 310 -13.23 -7.95 -5.71
CA ALA A 310 -13.15 -9.03 -4.73
C ALA A 310 -12.44 -8.59 -3.45
N VAL A 311 -12.99 -9.01 -2.32
CA VAL A 311 -12.36 -8.92 -1.01
C VAL A 311 -12.25 -10.33 -0.43
N ARG A 312 -11.02 -10.72 -0.09
CA ARG A 312 -10.77 -11.90 0.74
C ARG A 312 -10.71 -11.47 2.20
N TYR A 313 -11.41 -12.16 3.06
CA TYR A 313 -11.33 -12.04 4.51
C TYR A 313 -10.63 -13.30 5.06
N VAL A 314 -9.39 -13.16 5.54
CA VAL A 314 -8.66 -14.22 6.22
C VAL A 314 -8.95 -14.11 7.70
N PHE A 315 -9.64 -15.11 8.28
CA PHE A 315 -9.96 -15.10 9.70
C PHE A 315 -8.82 -15.67 10.53
N LEU A 316 -8.66 -15.10 11.72
CA LEU A 316 -7.58 -15.42 12.66
C LEU A 316 -8.19 -15.60 14.06
N SER A 317 -7.70 -16.57 14.80
CA SER A 317 -8.16 -16.87 16.15
C SER A 317 -7.01 -17.15 17.10
N ASP A 318 -7.32 -17.22 18.39
CA ASP A 318 -6.37 -17.45 19.48
C ASP A 318 -5.18 -16.44 19.44
N ASP A 319 -3.96 -16.93 19.62
CA ASP A 319 -2.74 -16.12 19.65
C ASP A 319 -2.44 -15.37 18.33
N ASN A 320 -3.12 -15.72 17.24
CA ASN A 320 -2.99 -15.08 15.94
C ASN A 320 -4.02 -13.96 15.70
N ALA A 321 -4.99 -13.76 16.61
CA ALA A 321 -6.03 -12.74 16.47
C ALA A 321 -5.51 -11.33 16.73
N ASN A 322 -4.45 -10.93 16.04
CA ASN A 322 -3.77 -9.64 16.18
C ASN A 322 -3.07 -9.22 14.88
N TYR A 323 -2.54 -7.99 14.85
CA TYR A 323 -1.89 -7.45 13.65
C TYR A 323 -0.62 -8.21 13.22
N THR A 324 0.11 -8.85 14.14
CA THR A 324 1.26 -9.71 13.78
C THR A 324 0.78 -10.95 13.05
N GLY A 325 -0.32 -11.56 13.52
CA GLY A 325 -0.98 -12.67 12.84
C GLY A 325 -1.55 -12.24 11.48
N MET A 326 -2.16 -11.05 11.37
CA MET A 326 -2.59 -10.47 10.09
C MET A 326 -1.41 -10.31 9.13
N ALA A 327 -0.26 -9.82 9.60
CA ALA A 327 0.94 -9.67 8.78
C ALA A 327 1.50 -11.02 8.32
N ALA A 328 1.50 -12.03 9.19
CA ALA A 328 1.89 -13.39 8.84
C ALA A 328 0.95 -13.99 7.78
N ALA A 329 -0.36 -13.80 7.93
CA ALA A 329 -1.37 -14.26 6.97
C ALA A 329 -1.21 -13.58 5.61
N TYR A 330 -0.94 -12.26 5.58
CA TYR A 330 -0.69 -11.54 4.32
C TYR A 330 0.60 -12.03 3.65
N ARG A 331 1.68 -12.22 4.40
CA ARG A 331 2.91 -12.82 3.86
C ARG A 331 2.66 -14.19 3.23
N GLU A 332 1.88 -15.04 3.89
CA GLU A 332 1.54 -16.36 3.37
C GLU A 332 0.70 -16.29 2.08
N TYR A 333 -0.25 -15.35 2.04
CA TYR A 333 -1.01 -15.03 0.84
C TYR A 333 -0.09 -14.62 -0.32
N LEU A 334 0.86 -13.70 -0.10
CA LEU A 334 1.81 -13.22 -1.09
C LEU A 334 2.71 -14.36 -1.64
N LEU A 335 3.20 -15.22 -0.76
CA LEU A 335 4.03 -16.37 -1.15
C LEU A 335 3.24 -17.41 -1.96
N ARG A 336 1.96 -17.61 -1.66
CA ARG A 336 1.12 -18.60 -2.32
C ARG A 336 0.51 -18.10 -3.63
N SER A 337 0.06 -16.85 -3.67
CA SER A 337 -0.80 -16.33 -4.72
C SER A 337 -0.15 -15.29 -5.62
N GLU A 338 0.84 -14.54 -5.13
CA GLU A 338 1.43 -13.39 -5.84
C GLU A 338 2.83 -13.67 -6.39
N GLY A 339 3.28 -14.92 -6.35
CA GLY A 339 4.56 -15.32 -6.94
C GLY A 339 5.80 -14.83 -6.20
N LEU A 340 5.67 -14.29 -4.99
CA LEU A 340 6.81 -13.96 -4.16
C LEU A 340 7.49 -15.24 -3.66
N ALA A 341 8.80 -15.17 -3.43
CA ALA A 341 9.59 -16.26 -2.88
C ALA A 341 10.25 -15.81 -1.58
N GLN A 342 10.47 -16.74 -0.67
CA GLN A 342 11.34 -16.48 0.47
C GLN A 342 12.73 -16.12 -0.05
N ASN A 343 13.28 -15.03 0.43
CA ASN A 343 14.58 -14.53 0.03
C ASN A 343 15.47 -14.34 1.27
N GLU A 344 16.49 -15.16 1.35
CA GLU A 344 17.56 -15.01 2.34
C GLU A 344 18.39 -13.78 1.96
N SER A 345 18.17 -12.67 2.64
CA SER A 345 18.90 -11.45 2.38
C SER A 345 20.10 -11.30 3.29
N SER A 346 21.31 -11.20 2.70
CA SER A 346 22.47 -10.72 3.43
C SER A 346 22.28 -9.25 3.81
N PHE A 347 22.64 -8.89 5.04
CA PHE A 347 22.65 -7.49 5.49
C PHE A 347 23.47 -6.61 4.56
N ARG A 348 22.95 -5.43 4.22
CA ARG A 348 23.66 -4.39 3.49
C ARG A 348 23.24 -3.01 3.99
N THR A 349 24.19 -2.09 4.06
CA THR A 349 23.86 -0.67 4.21
C THR A 349 23.69 -0.05 2.83
N ARG A 350 22.63 0.73 2.63
CA ARG A 350 22.43 1.49 1.39
C ARG A 350 23.17 2.82 1.48
N VAL A 351 24.01 3.10 0.47
CA VAL A 351 24.74 4.37 0.33
C VAL A 351 24.53 4.88 -1.09
N ASP A 352 23.66 5.86 -1.24
CA ASP A 352 23.36 6.47 -2.53
C ASP A 352 24.27 7.66 -2.80
N PHE A 353 24.62 7.88 -4.07
CA PHE A 353 25.45 8.98 -4.50
C PHE A 353 24.71 9.91 -5.47
N LEU A 354 24.95 11.23 -5.34
CA LEU A 354 24.55 12.21 -6.33
C LEU A 354 25.75 12.57 -7.21
N GLY A 355 25.66 12.32 -8.51
CA GLY A 355 26.72 12.65 -9.48
C GLY A 355 26.72 14.10 -9.90
N THR A 356 25.71 14.50 -10.66
CA THR A 356 25.59 15.87 -11.16
C THR A 356 24.17 16.40 -11.06
N GLU A 357 24.08 17.72 -10.88
CA GLU A 357 22.86 18.51 -10.92
C GLU A 357 23.02 19.74 -11.81
N ARG A 358 21.94 20.51 -11.94
CA ARG A 358 21.92 21.75 -12.73
C ARG A 358 21.55 22.95 -11.87
N GLU A 359 22.24 24.07 -12.07
CA GLU A 359 21.90 25.36 -11.51
C GLU A 359 21.58 26.37 -12.62
N SER A 360 20.81 27.40 -12.35
CA SER A 360 20.54 28.48 -13.28
C SER A 360 21.81 29.31 -13.53
N PHE A 361 22.11 29.62 -14.78
CA PHE A 361 23.26 30.39 -15.16
C PHE A 361 22.94 31.33 -16.37
N LEU A 362 23.18 32.60 -16.22
CA LEU A 362 22.97 33.69 -17.21
C LEU A 362 21.88 33.40 -18.30
N LEU A 363 22.20 32.60 -19.28
CA LEU A 363 21.33 32.21 -20.40
C LEU A 363 21.21 30.66 -20.48
N GLY A 364 20.70 30.03 -19.43
CA GLY A 364 20.52 28.57 -19.39
C GLY A 364 20.94 27.99 -18.07
N THR A 365 21.53 26.79 -18.09
CA THR A 365 21.95 26.08 -16.88
C THR A 365 23.40 25.64 -16.93
N SER A 366 24.07 25.62 -15.79
CA SER A 366 25.40 25.04 -15.61
C SER A 366 25.35 23.75 -14.79
N SER A 367 26.41 22.94 -14.90
CA SER A 367 26.49 21.64 -14.20
C SER A 367 27.18 21.83 -12.87
N VAL A 368 26.54 21.37 -11.82
CA VAL A 368 27.09 21.20 -10.47
C VAL A 368 27.50 19.75 -10.31
N VAL A 369 28.78 19.48 -10.08
CA VAL A 369 29.32 18.13 -9.84
C VAL A 369 29.40 17.90 -8.34
N MET A 370 28.83 16.80 -7.87
CA MET A 370 28.77 16.49 -6.44
C MET A 370 29.64 15.26 -6.08
N THR A 371 29.63 14.22 -6.90
CA THR A 371 30.42 13.01 -6.66
C THR A 371 30.85 12.41 -8.00
N THR A 372 32.14 12.26 -8.23
CA THR A 372 32.68 11.61 -9.42
C THR A 372 32.86 10.11 -9.22
N VAL A 373 33.14 9.40 -10.30
CA VAL A 373 33.50 7.96 -10.25
C VAL A 373 34.74 7.74 -9.38
N ASP A 374 35.73 8.64 -9.47
CA ASP A 374 36.97 8.54 -8.71
C ASP A 374 36.70 8.77 -7.20
N ASP A 375 35.82 9.70 -6.84
CA ASP A 375 35.37 9.93 -5.46
C ASP A 375 34.65 8.69 -4.87
N ILE A 376 33.84 7.98 -5.68
CA ILE A 376 33.16 6.77 -5.22
C ILE A 376 34.17 5.66 -4.92
N TYR A 377 35.23 5.50 -5.74
CA TYR A 377 36.30 4.56 -5.41
C TYR A 377 36.98 4.91 -4.09
N GLU A 378 37.32 6.17 -3.86
CA GLU A 378 37.91 6.64 -2.61
C GLU A 378 37.02 6.35 -1.41
N ILE A 379 35.71 6.64 -1.50
CA ILE A 379 34.74 6.35 -0.46
C ILE A 379 34.64 4.85 -0.18
N TYR A 380 34.60 4.02 -1.21
CA TYR A 380 34.57 2.57 -1.04
C TYR A 380 35.84 2.05 -0.34
N ASP A 381 37.02 2.53 -0.75
CA ASP A 381 38.30 2.14 -0.16
C ASP A 381 38.37 2.55 1.34
N GLU A 382 37.90 3.74 1.68
CA GLU A 382 37.83 4.19 3.07
C GLU A 382 36.85 3.37 3.91
N LEU A 383 35.63 3.13 3.42
CA LEU A 383 34.63 2.31 4.14
C LEU A 383 35.10 0.88 4.34
N GLU A 384 35.72 0.27 3.31
CA GLU A 384 36.29 -1.07 3.40
C GLU A 384 37.42 -1.14 4.43
N SER A 385 38.26 -0.12 4.53
CA SER A 385 39.32 -0.03 5.53
C SER A 385 38.79 0.04 6.98
N GLU A 386 37.55 0.51 7.16
CA GLU A 386 36.82 0.52 8.46
C GLU A 386 36.00 -0.77 8.69
N GLY A 387 36.07 -1.74 7.76
CA GLY A 387 35.38 -3.02 7.85
C GLY A 387 33.95 -3.02 7.28
N VAL A 388 33.55 -2.00 6.55
CA VAL A 388 32.25 -1.91 5.86
C VAL A 388 32.40 -2.45 4.44
N SER A 389 31.89 -3.67 4.19
CA SER A 389 32.06 -4.38 2.91
C SER A 389 30.75 -4.67 2.18
N ASP A 390 29.64 -4.77 2.91
CA ASP A 390 28.35 -5.17 2.32
C ASP A 390 27.50 -3.91 2.08
N LEU A 391 27.60 -3.39 0.85
CA LEU A 391 26.87 -2.19 0.45
C LEU A 391 25.89 -2.48 -0.69
N LEU A 392 24.75 -1.76 -0.65
CA LEU A 392 23.92 -1.48 -1.82
C LEU A 392 24.09 0.01 -2.14
N THR A 393 24.33 0.36 -3.37
CA THR A 393 24.48 1.75 -3.76
C THR A 393 23.64 2.09 -4.99
N VAL A 394 23.02 3.27 -4.97
CA VAL A 394 22.31 3.80 -6.13
C VAL A 394 22.97 5.10 -6.56
N TYR A 395 23.41 5.15 -7.81
CA TYR A 395 24.02 6.35 -8.36
C TYR A 395 22.96 7.18 -9.09
N LYS A 396 22.58 8.29 -8.49
CA LYS A 396 21.61 9.27 -9.01
C LYS A 396 22.37 10.39 -9.74
N GLY A 397 21.77 11.00 -10.77
CA GLY A 397 22.41 12.09 -11.51
C GLY A 397 23.68 11.70 -12.27
N TRP A 398 23.86 10.42 -12.59
CA TRP A 398 25.00 9.89 -13.35
C TRP A 398 24.94 10.24 -14.83
N GLN A 399 23.73 10.46 -15.37
CA GLN A 399 23.49 10.71 -16.79
C GLN A 399 23.92 12.12 -17.21
N LYS A 400 24.17 12.28 -18.52
CA LYS A 400 24.51 13.56 -19.09
C LYS A 400 23.47 14.64 -18.75
N LYS A 401 23.91 15.78 -18.24
CA LYS A 401 23.12 16.92 -17.78
C LYS A 401 22.45 16.74 -16.40
N GLY A 402 22.78 15.69 -15.65
CA GLY A 402 22.39 15.54 -14.25
C GLY A 402 21.01 14.92 -14.01
N LEU A 403 20.63 14.90 -12.73
CA LEU A 403 19.51 14.14 -12.21
C LEU A 403 18.18 14.44 -12.92
N ASN A 404 17.89 15.70 -13.15
CA ASN A 404 16.63 16.17 -13.76
C ASN A 404 16.61 16.14 -15.30
N SER A 405 17.63 15.55 -15.95
CA SER A 405 17.63 15.34 -17.40
C SER A 405 16.91 14.04 -17.76
N VAL A 406 15.63 14.02 -17.56
CA VAL A 406 14.72 12.88 -17.79
C VAL A 406 13.85 13.06 -19.03
N PRO A 407 13.42 11.97 -19.72
CA PRO A 407 13.75 10.58 -19.47
C PRO A 407 15.17 10.20 -19.94
N ILE A 408 15.72 9.16 -19.33
CA ILE A 408 17.02 8.60 -19.72
C ILE A 408 16.80 7.66 -20.92
N THR A 409 17.35 8.03 -22.08
CA THR A 409 17.13 7.30 -23.34
C THR A 409 18.34 6.49 -23.83
N SER A 410 19.47 6.66 -23.14
CA SER A 410 20.71 5.97 -23.52
C SER A 410 21.66 5.83 -22.34
N TYR A 411 22.44 4.77 -22.33
CA TYR A 411 23.52 4.58 -21.38
C TYR A 411 24.71 5.49 -21.74
N LYS A 412 24.67 6.71 -21.23
CA LYS A 412 25.69 7.73 -21.46
C LYS A 412 25.88 8.58 -20.21
N ALA A 413 26.94 8.30 -19.46
CA ALA A 413 27.31 9.05 -18.27
C ALA A 413 27.83 10.45 -18.62
N ASP A 414 27.69 11.39 -17.70
CA ASP A 414 28.27 12.72 -17.84
C ASP A 414 29.79 12.63 -17.83
N SER A 415 30.45 13.38 -18.72
CA SER A 415 31.91 13.40 -18.80
C SER A 415 32.58 13.98 -17.58
N LYS A 416 31.87 14.86 -16.84
CA LYS A 416 32.40 15.54 -15.64
C LYS A 416 32.53 14.59 -14.45
N ILE A 417 31.73 13.48 -14.42
CA ILE A 417 31.88 12.45 -13.38
C ILE A 417 32.86 11.34 -13.79
N GLY A 418 33.45 11.38 -14.96
CA GLY A 418 34.39 10.38 -15.47
C GLY A 418 33.93 9.69 -16.76
N GLY A 419 32.67 9.87 -17.18
CA GLY A 419 32.11 9.32 -18.41
C GLY A 419 31.78 7.83 -18.35
N THR A 420 31.20 7.33 -19.43
CA THR A 420 30.58 5.99 -19.47
C THR A 420 31.58 4.85 -19.22
N SER A 421 32.80 4.93 -19.77
CA SER A 421 33.80 3.85 -19.61
C SER A 421 34.26 3.69 -18.16
N LYS A 422 34.53 4.80 -17.45
CA LYS A 422 34.89 4.75 -16.03
C LYS A 422 33.72 4.25 -15.18
N LEU A 423 32.50 4.73 -15.43
CA LEU A 423 31.31 4.27 -14.71
C LEU A 423 31.05 2.77 -14.92
N THR A 424 31.18 2.27 -16.16
CA THR A 424 31.04 0.82 -16.44
C THR A 424 32.09 0.01 -15.68
N LYS A 425 33.32 0.51 -15.62
CA LYS A 425 34.39 -0.15 -14.84
C LYS A 425 34.06 -0.16 -13.35
N LEU A 426 33.65 0.98 -12.79
CA LEU A 426 33.25 1.08 -11.37
C LEU A 426 32.15 0.06 -11.01
N ILE A 427 31.09 -0.08 -11.82
CA ILE A 427 30.00 -1.02 -11.55
C ILE A 427 30.51 -2.47 -11.52
N LYS A 428 31.44 -2.83 -12.41
CA LYS A 428 32.06 -4.16 -12.44
C LYS A 428 32.95 -4.41 -11.24
N ASP A 429 33.86 -3.47 -10.95
CA ASP A 429 34.77 -3.56 -9.81
C ASP A 429 34.02 -3.60 -8.47
N ALA A 430 32.91 -2.83 -8.35
CA ALA A 430 32.03 -2.89 -7.19
C ALA A 430 31.44 -4.31 -6.98
N GLY A 431 31.00 -4.95 -8.08
CA GLY A 431 30.51 -6.32 -8.04
C GLY A 431 31.55 -7.33 -7.57
N GLU A 432 32.81 -7.17 -7.96
CA GLU A 432 33.94 -8.00 -7.51
C GLU A 432 34.22 -7.80 -5.99
N ARG A 433 33.87 -6.64 -5.45
CA ARG A 433 34.00 -6.29 -4.02
C ARG A 433 32.73 -6.58 -3.20
N ASN A 434 31.77 -7.36 -3.74
CA ASN A 434 30.46 -7.64 -3.13
C ASN A 434 29.58 -6.38 -2.90
N ILE A 435 29.85 -5.28 -3.58
CA ILE A 435 29.04 -4.06 -3.56
C ILE A 435 28.02 -4.13 -4.70
N ARG A 436 26.73 -4.02 -4.39
CA ARG A 436 25.67 -3.99 -5.38
C ARG A 436 25.40 -2.54 -5.82
N MET A 437 25.97 -2.14 -6.95
CA MET A 437 25.79 -0.79 -7.48
C MET A 437 24.74 -0.74 -8.58
N TYR A 438 23.71 0.09 -8.39
CA TYR A 438 22.58 0.31 -9.30
C TYR A 438 22.64 1.69 -9.92
N LEU A 439 22.15 1.84 -11.14
CA LEU A 439 21.93 3.14 -11.76
C LEU A 439 20.47 3.56 -11.64
N TYR A 440 20.26 4.77 -11.12
CA TYR A 440 18.94 5.36 -10.98
C TYR A 440 18.34 5.74 -12.34
N ASN A 441 17.06 5.46 -12.50
CA ASN A 441 16.27 5.87 -13.67
C ASN A 441 14.84 6.21 -13.24
N ASP A 442 14.50 7.50 -13.30
CA ASP A 442 13.08 7.92 -13.23
C ASP A 442 12.43 7.61 -14.58
N ALA A 443 11.56 6.62 -14.56
CA ALA A 443 10.89 6.10 -15.75
C ALA A 443 9.54 6.79 -16.04
N LEU A 444 9.09 7.67 -15.15
CA LEU A 444 7.80 8.36 -15.24
C LEU A 444 7.92 9.73 -15.88
N ARG A 445 8.91 10.52 -15.44
CA ARG A 445 8.97 11.95 -15.72
C ARG A 445 9.64 12.28 -17.04
N ILE A 446 9.21 13.38 -17.65
CA ILE A 446 9.89 14.08 -18.73
C ILE A 446 10.05 15.56 -18.36
N ASN A 447 11.27 16.06 -18.46
CA ASN A 447 11.58 17.47 -18.25
C ASN A 447 11.30 18.27 -19.54
N PRO A 448 10.27 19.16 -19.57
CA PRO A 448 9.90 19.91 -20.75
C PRO A 448 10.97 20.93 -21.18
N ASP A 449 11.82 21.40 -20.27
CA ASP A 449 12.90 22.35 -20.57
C ASP A 449 14.10 21.67 -21.24
N GLU A 450 14.27 20.35 -21.05
CA GLU A 450 15.38 19.56 -21.61
C GLU A 450 14.97 18.69 -22.79
N LYS A 451 13.70 18.33 -22.89
CA LYS A 451 13.15 17.40 -23.88
C LYS A 451 11.83 17.93 -24.46
N ASN A 452 11.52 17.51 -25.67
CA ASN A 452 10.20 17.83 -26.25
C ASN A 452 9.10 16.99 -25.59
N ALA A 453 8.29 17.66 -24.75
CA ALA A 453 7.14 17.10 -24.05
C ALA A 453 5.80 17.39 -24.77
N THR A 454 5.79 17.64 -26.10
CA THR A 454 4.56 17.92 -26.84
C THR A 454 3.70 16.68 -27.05
N PHE A 455 4.35 15.53 -27.27
CA PHE A 455 3.68 14.25 -27.56
C PHE A 455 4.06 13.19 -26.54
N ASN A 456 3.22 12.17 -26.43
CA ASN A 456 3.43 11.01 -25.54
C ASN A 456 3.50 11.38 -24.04
N VAL A 457 2.82 12.46 -23.66
CA VAL A 457 2.66 12.86 -22.27
C VAL A 457 1.22 12.69 -21.82
N VAL A 458 1.05 12.43 -20.55
CA VAL A 458 -0.25 12.20 -19.90
C VAL A 458 -1.11 13.46 -19.97
N LYS A 459 -2.36 13.26 -20.33
CA LYS A 459 -3.42 14.24 -20.14
C LYS A 459 -4.42 13.69 -19.12
N GLN A 460 -4.91 14.55 -18.28
CA GLN A 460 -5.96 14.25 -17.33
C GLN A 460 -7.28 13.86 -18.04
N ILE A 461 -8.25 13.38 -17.31
CA ILE A 461 -9.57 13.00 -17.84
C ILE A 461 -10.28 14.21 -18.46
N ASN A 462 -10.09 15.40 -17.92
CA ASN A 462 -10.56 16.67 -18.50
C ASN A 462 -9.79 17.12 -19.77
N LYS A 463 -8.90 16.26 -20.31
CA LYS A 463 -8.06 16.45 -21.50
C LYS A 463 -6.96 17.50 -21.38
N ARG A 464 -6.73 18.07 -20.19
CA ARG A 464 -5.59 18.97 -19.95
C ARG A 464 -4.33 18.13 -19.77
N ARG A 465 -3.19 18.71 -20.19
CA ARG A 465 -1.89 18.12 -19.90
C ARG A 465 -1.68 18.14 -18.38
N PHE A 466 -1.26 17.00 -17.83
CA PHE A 466 -0.81 16.97 -16.46
C PHE A 466 0.58 17.58 -16.33
N GLU A 467 0.75 18.48 -15.38
CA GLU A 467 2.00 19.16 -15.05
C GLU A 467 2.24 19.06 -13.56
N GLU A 468 3.27 18.30 -13.18
CA GLU A 468 3.74 18.22 -11.81
C GLU A 468 4.53 19.48 -11.48
N THR A 469 4.13 20.23 -10.45
CA THR A 469 4.88 21.37 -9.96
C THR A 469 5.96 20.90 -9.00
N THR A 470 7.23 21.21 -9.30
CA THR A 470 8.37 20.78 -8.48
C THR A 470 8.63 21.72 -7.30
N TYR A 471 8.04 22.91 -7.29
CA TYR A 471 8.36 24.01 -6.35
C TYR A 471 9.84 24.41 -6.32
N LYS A 472 10.58 24.12 -7.39
CA LYS A 472 12.01 24.40 -7.55
C LYS A 472 12.23 25.48 -8.62
N THR A 473 13.42 26.09 -8.60
CA THR A 473 13.72 27.30 -9.39
C THR A 473 14.34 27.03 -10.76
N VAL A 474 15.03 25.90 -10.91
CA VAL A 474 15.71 25.58 -12.19
C VAL A 474 14.74 24.96 -13.18
N TYR A 475 14.04 23.93 -12.74
CA TYR A 475 12.99 23.25 -13.50
C TYR A 475 11.74 23.24 -12.63
N SER A 476 10.80 24.11 -12.95
CA SER A 476 9.61 24.34 -12.11
C SER A 476 8.48 23.31 -12.33
N THR A 477 8.51 22.61 -13.46
CA THR A 477 7.49 21.63 -13.83
C THR A 477 8.10 20.39 -14.47
N MET A 478 7.43 19.24 -14.26
CA MET A 478 7.66 18.00 -14.99
C MET A 478 6.34 17.53 -15.61
N ASN A 479 6.41 16.79 -16.71
CA ASN A 479 5.26 16.06 -17.23
C ASN A 479 5.45 14.56 -17.03
N TYR A 480 4.38 13.79 -17.10
CA TYR A 480 4.46 12.32 -17.05
C TYR A 480 4.39 11.75 -18.46
N LEU A 481 5.19 10.73 -18.70
CA LEU A 481 5.14 9.94 -19.93
C LEU A 481 3.90 9.01 -19.92
N THR A 482 3.33 8.77 -21.09
CA THR A 482 2.38 7.67 -21.21
C THR A 482 3.09 6.33 -20.99
N PRO A 483 2.46 5.32 -20.37
CA PRO A 483 3.09 4.01 -20.11
C PRO A 483 3.69 3.36 -21.35
N ALA A 484 3.02 3.45 -22.49
CA ALA A 484 3.54 2.94 -23.77
C ALA A 484 4.86 3.65 -24.20
N ARG A 485 4.98 4.95 -23.91
CA ARG A 485 6.22 5.69 -24.17
C ARG A 485 7.32 5.30 -23.21
N THR A 486 7.01 5.15 -21.94
CA THR A 486 7.93 4.63 -20.92
C THR A 486 8.52 3.29 -21.33
N LEU A 487 7.69 2.31 -21.71
CA LEU A 487 8.14 1.00 -22.18
C LEU A 487 9.17 1.12 -23.33
N SER A 488 8.84 1.93 -24.34
CA SER A 488 9.71 2.12 -25.52
C SER A 488 11.07 2.70 -25.14
N LEU A 489 11.10 3.72 -24.26
CA LEU A 489 12.32 4.41 -23.85
C LEU A 489 13.17 3.57 -22.91
N LEU A 490 12.54 2.91 -21.94
CA LEU A 490 13.22 2.06 -20.98
C LEU A 490 13.84 0.85 -21.66
N ASN A 491 13.14 0.17 -22.58
CA ASN A 491 13.68 -0.93 -23.36
C ASN A 491 14.89 -0.49 -24.23
N SER A 492 14.82 0.70 -24.82
CA SER A 492 15.96 1.27 -25.58
C SER A 492 17.17 1.51 -24.68
N PHE A 493 16.95 2.02 -23.46
CA PHE A 493 18.01 2.21 -22.47
C PHE A 493 18.60 0.88 -22.01
N ILE A 494 17.77 -0.04 -21.52
CA ILE A 494 18.18 -1.36 -21.00
C ILE A 494 18.97 -2.13 -22.06
N GLY A 495 18.50 -2.14 -23.30
CA GLY A 495 19.19 -2.84 -24.38
C GLY A 495 20.62 -2.35 -24.65
N LYS A 496 20.92 -1.06 -24.41
CA LYS A 496 22.28 -0.48 -24.50
C LYS A 496 23.08 -0.72 -23.23
N TYR A 497 22.41 -0.64 -22.08
CA TYR A 497 23.00 -0.81 -20.76
C TYR A 497 23.55 -2.23 -20.58
N VAL A 498 22.72 -3.24 -20.83
CA VAL A 498 23.10 -4.66 -20.72
C VAL A 498 24.19 -5.06 -21.71
N LYS A 499 24.20 -4.48 -22.92
CA LYS A 499 25.28 -4.71 -23.91
C LYS A 499 26.66 -4.23 -23.43
N SER A 500 26.73 -3.32 -22.48
CA SER A 500 28.00 -2.89 -21.89
C SER A 500 28.55 -3.84 -20.82
N GLY A 501 27.80 -4.90 -20.49
CA GLY A 501 28.18 -5.93 -19.52
C GLY A 501 27.89 -5.53 -18.07
N VAL A 502 26.93 -4.64 -17.86
CA VAL A 502 26.35 -4.23 -16.58
C VAL A 502 24.83 -4.25 -16.66
N GLY A 503 24.12 -4.41 -15.54
CA GLY A 503 22.67 -4.61 -15.59
C GLY A 503 21.94 -4.39 -14.26
N ASN A 504 22.49 -3.59 -13.35
CA ASN A 504 21.83 -3.27 -12.08
C ASN A 504 21.07 -1.94 -12.22
N LEU A 505 19.74 -1.95 -12.08
CA LEU A 505 18.87 -0.82 -12.35
C LEU A 505 17.98 -0.50 -11.13
N ALA A 506 17.96 0.75 -10.71
CA ALA A 506 17.02 1.28 -9.74
C ALA A 506 15.96 2.11 -10.46
N LEU A 507 14.71 1.66 -10.46
CA LEU A 507 13.59 2.38 -11.08
C LEU A 507 12.79 3.16 -10.05
N ALA A 508 12.37 4.35 -10.45
CA ALA A 508 11.50 5.23 -9.70
C ALA A 508 10.35 5.77 -10.56
N GLY A 509 9.38 6.38 -9.93
CA GLY A 509 8.24 7.03 -10.53
C GLY A 509 7.13 6.06 -10.91
N ILE A 510 7.35 5.11 -11.80
CA ILE A 510 6.34 4.11 -12.16
C ILE A 510 6.10 3.08 -11.06
N SER A 511 6.98 2.99 -10.08
CA SER A 511 6.86 2.06 -8.95
C SER A 511 5.84 2.51 -7.90
N ASN A 512 5.61 3.81 -7.81
CA ASN A 512 4.82 4.45 -6.75
C ASN A 512 3.84 5.53 -7.25
N THR A 513 3.52 5.55 -8.53
CA THR A 513 2.56 6.51 -9.08
C THR A 513 1.62 5.81 -10.07
N LEU A 514 0.34 5.72 -9.72
CA LEU A 514 -0.67 5.05 -10.53
C LEU A 514 -1.81 6.04 -10.86
N PHE A 515 -2.20 6.14 -12.13
CA PHE A 515 -3.16 7.16 -12.56
C PHE A 515 -4.01 6.73 -13.76
N SER A 516 -5.16 7.37 -13.90
CA SER A 516 -5.97 7.37 -15.13
C SER A 516 -5.48 8.47 -16.07
N TYR A 517 -5.62 8.29 -17.37
CA TYR A 517 -5.20 9.32 -18.33
C TYR A 517 -5.97 9.23 -19.66
N THR A 518 -5.90 10.32 -20.45
CA THR A 518 -6.38 10.33 -21.83
C THR A 518 -5.23 10.48 -22.81
N TYR A 519 -5.29 9.74 -23.92
CA TYR A 519 -4.30 9.85 -24.98
C TYR A 519 -4.94 9.50 -26.35
N SER A 520 -4.71 10.34 -27.36
CA SER A 520 -5.22 10.17 -28.73
C SER A 520 -6.74 10.00 -28.87
N GLY A 521 -7.50 10.43 -27.88
CA GLY A 521 -8.97 10.33 -27.86
C GLY A 521 -9.49 9.21 -26.95
N ASP A 522 -8.63 8.26 -26.59
CA ASP A 522 -8.97 7.15 -25.69
C ASP A 522 -8.72 7.51 -24.23
N THR A 523 -9.49 6.91 -23.34
CA THR A 523 -9.34 7.00 -21.89
C THR A 523 -8.78 5.68 -21.37
N TYR A 524 -7.77 5.78 -20.54
CA TYR A 524 -7.12 4.65 -19.84
C TYR A 524 -7.36 4.81 -18.35
N THR A 525 -7.87 3.78 -17.71
CA THR A 525 -8.10 3.74 -16.27
C THR A 525 -6.81 3.43 -15.51
N ARG A 526 -6.83 3.57 -14.18
CA ARG A 526 -5.72 3.10 -13.33
C ARG A 526 -5.43 1.61 -13.52
N TYR A 527 -6.46 0.80 -13.73
CA TYR A 527 -6.31 -0.62 -14.00
C TYR A 527 -5.52 -0.88 -15.29
N ASP A 528 -5.79 -0.11 -16.36
CA ASP A 528 -5.02 -0.20 -17.60
C ASP A 528 -3.56 0.21 -17.37
N THR A 529 -3.33 1.26 -16.60
CA THR A 529 -1.98 1.73 -16.26
C THR A 529 -1.23 0.73 -15.41
N GLN A 530 -1.88 0.12 -14.41
CA GLN A 530 -1.30 -0.94 -13.58
C GLN A 530 -0.80 -2.10 -14.45
N LYS A 531 -1.64 -2.63 -15.32
CA LYS A 531 -1.26 -3.71 -16.25
C LYS A 531 -0.10 -3.37 -17.16
N MET A 532 -0.04 -2.12 -17.62
CA MET A 532 1.10 -1.65 -18.43
C MET A 532 2.38 -1.56 -17.58
N TYR A 533 2.29 -1.09 -16.34
CA TYR A 533 3.45 -0.99 -15.45
C TYR A 533 3.95 -2.37 -14.99
N GLU A 534 3.06 -3.30 -14.68
CA GLU A 534 3.42 -4.70 -14.46
C GLU A 534 4.25 -5.25 -15.63
N ASN A 535 3.77 -5.10 -16.86
CA ASN A 535 4.50 -5.55 -18.04
C ASN A 535 5.86 -4.85 -18.21
N ILE A 536 5.93 -3.53 -17.96
CA ILE A 536 7.19 -2.75 -18.07
C ILE A 536 8.22 -3.25 -17.07
N VAL A 537 7.80 -3.46 -15.82
CA VAL A 537 8.69 -3.89 -14.73
C VAL A 537 9.13 -5.34 -14.94
N THR A 538 8.21 -6.24 -15.32
CA THR A 538 8.53 -7.64 -15.67
C THR A 538 9.55 -7.71 -16.81
N GLU A 539 9.36 -6.94 -17.91
CA GLU A 539 10.34 -6.90 -19.00
C GLU A 539 11.72 -6.35 -18.57
N ALA A 540 11.73 -5.43 -17.63
CA ALA A 540 12.98 -4.90 -17.06
C ALA A 540 13.68 -5.94 -16.18
N ALA A 541 12.93 -6.59 -15.26
CA ALA A 541 13.44 -7.62 -14.35
C ALA A 541 14.04 -8.83 -15.08
N GLN A 542 13.44 -9.24 -16.21
CA GLN A 542 14.01 -10.31 -17.05
C GLN A 542 15.40 -10.00 -17.62
N LYS A 543 15.79 -8.75 -17.71
CA LYS A 543 17.01 -8.29 -18.38
C LYS A 543 18.03 -7.67 -17.42
N THR A 544 17.60 -7.25 -16.22
CA THR A 544 18.40 -6.50 -15.26
C THR A 544 18.18 -7.04 -13.84
N LYS A 545 19.13 -6.78 -12.94
CA LYS A 545 18.85 -6.80 -11.51
C LYS A 545 18.11 -5.53 -11.17
N LEU A 546 16.95 -5.64 -10.55
CA LEU A 546 16.02 -4.53 -10.41
C LEU A 546 15.69 -4.25 -8.94
N VAL A 547 15.83 -3.00 -8.53
CA VAL A 547 15.31 -2.49 -7.26
C VAL A 547 14.37 -1.32 -7.52
N LEU A 548 13.32 -1.19 -6.71
CA LEU A 548 12.27 -0.20 -6.90
C LEU A 548 12.19 0.76 -5.71
N GLU A 549 11.98 2.06 -5.99
CA GLU A 549 11.65 3.04 -4.95
C GLU A 549 10.16 2.93 -4.59
N GLN A 550 9.85 2.71 -3.31
CA GLN A 550 8.50 2.61 -2.72
C GLN A 550 7.51 1.81 -3.60
N PRO A 551 7.85 0.57 -4.02
CA PRO A 551 6.99 -0.16 -4.92
C PRO A 551 5.65 -0.48 -4.29
N PHE A 552 4.57 -0.24 -5.03
CA PHE A 552 3.25 -0.77 -4.68
C PHE A 552 3.21 -2.30 -4.75
N ALA A 553 2.34 -2.92 -3.97
CA ALA A 553 2.35 -4.37 -3.76
C ALA A 553 2.25 -5.19 -5.05
N TYR A 554 1.54 -4.72 -6.07
CA TYR A 554 1.44 -5.41 -7.36
C TYR A 554 2.76 -5.54 -8.14
N LEU A 555 3.84 -4.87 -7.69
CA LEU A 555 5.18 -4.94 -8.29
C LEU A 555 6.20 -5.73 -7.44
N TRP A 556 5.81 -6.24 -6.28
CA TRP A 556 6.77 -6.84 -5.34
C TRP A 556 7.42 -8.12 -5.86
N SER A 557 6.72 -8.91 -6.69
CA SER A 557 7.29 -10.12 -7.30
C SER A 557 8.46 -9.85 -8.26
N GLU A 558 8.59 -8.63 -8.76
CA GLU A 558 9.53 -8.26 -9.81
C GLU A 558 10.72 -7.44 -9.30
N THR A 559 10.86 -7.22 -7.99
CA THR A 559 11.94 -6.41 -7.41
C THR A 559 12.84 -7.22 -6.47
N ASP A 560 14.16 -6.98 -6.58
CA ASP A 560 15.16 -7.60 -5.69
C ASP A 560 15.22 -6.90 -4.30
N ALA A 561 14.67 -5.69 -4.16
CA ALA A 561 14.63 -4.95 -2.89
C ALA A 561 13.63 -3.78 -2.94
N PHE A 562 13.07 -3.46 -1.78
CA PHE A 562 12.25 -2.29 -1.51
C PHE A 562 13.15 -1.14 -1.05
N LEU A 563 13.24 -0.05 -1.82
CA LEU A 563 13.96 1.16 -1.43
C LEU A 563 12.99 2.20 -0.88
N ASP A 564 13.46 3.00 0.08
CA ASP A 564 12.70 4.06 0.74
C ASP A 564 11.41 3.56 1.43
N MET A 565 11.57 2.45 2.20
CA MET A 565 10.49 1.89 3.02
C MET A 565 10.09 2.89 4.09
N PRO A 566 8.80 3.31 4.16
CA PRO A 566 8.35 4.19 5.23
C PRO A 566 8.45 3.49 6.59
N LEU A 567 8.99 4.16 7.59
CA LEU A 567 9.05 3.66 8.97
C LEU A 567 7.94 4.23 9.85
N TYR A 568 7.25 5.23 9.36
CA TYR A 568 6.19 5.98 10.05
C TYR A 568 4.87 5.91 9.28
N THR A 569 3.86 6.56 9.83
CA THR A 569 2.55 6.81 9.23
C THR A 569 2.39 8.30 8.92
N SER A 570 1.27 8.68 8.30
CA SER A 570 0.89 10.09 8.14
C SER A 570 0.58 10.78 9.46
N SER A 571 0.48 10.05 10.55
CA SER A 571 0.15 10.53 11.90
C SER A 571 -1.18 11.29 11.94
N TYR A 572 -2.22 10.70 11.36
CA TYR A 572 -3.56 11.26 11.45
C TYR A 572 -4.06 11.26 12.88
N ILE A 573 -4.82 12.29 13.27
CA ILE A 573 -5.29 12.48 14.65
C ILE A 573 -6.21 11.37 15.18
N PHE A 574 -6.74 10.53 14.32
CA PHE A 574 -7.55 9.37 14.66
C PHE A 574 -6.75 8.06 14.73
N GLU A 575 -5.48 8.08 14.36
CA GLU A 575 -4.56 6.94 14.55
C GLU A 575 -4.05 6.94 15.98
N ASP A 576 -4.21 5.83 16.67
CA ASP A 576 -3.78 5.68 18.05
C ASP A 576 -2.35 5.17 18.15
N GLU A 577 -1.93 4.27 17.23
CA GLU A 577 -0.58 3.68 17.24
C GLU A 577 -0.04 3.51 15.82
N SER A 578 1.26 3.75 15.66
CA SER A 578 2.05 3.37 14.47
C SER A 578 2.68 2.00 14.70
N ILE A 579 2.51 1.08 13.76
CA ILE A 579 3.01 -0.30 13.85
C ILE A 579 3.83 -0.68 12.61
N PRO A 580 4.80 -1.60 12.73
CA PRO A 580 5.65 -2.01 11.61
C PRO A 580 4.99 -3.12 10.76
N PHE A 581 3.73 -2.94 10.35
CA PHE A 581 2.96 -3.99 9.68
C PHE A 581 3.62 -4.49 8.39
N LEU A 582 3.92 -3.57 7.44
CA LEU A 582 4.54 -3.97 6.16
C LEU A 582 5.96 -4.55 6.38
N SER A 583 6.70 -4.00 7.33
CA SER A 583 8.03 -4.55 7.67
C SER A 583 7.94 -5.98 8.20
N ILE A 584 6.93 -6.30 9.02
CA ILE A 584 6.66 -7.66 9.48
C ILE A 584 6.26 -8.57 8.31
N VAL A 585 5.43 -8.09 7.39
CA VAL A 585 5.01 -8.84 6.19
C VAL A 585 6.21 -9.22 5.33
N LEU A 586 7.09 -8.26 5.03
CA LEU A 586 8.18 -8.43 4.06
C LEU A 586 9.47 -9.01 4.66
N LYS A 587 9.59 -9.10 5.99
CA LYS A 587 10.76 -9.70 6.64
C LYS A 587 10.91 -11.18 6.25
N GLY A 588 12.04 -11.52 5.64
CA GLY A 588 12.32 -12.87 5.10
C GLY A 588 11.79 -13.11 3.68
N VAL A 589 11.12 -12.11 3.08
CA VAL A 589 10.65 -12.14 1.69
C VAL A 589 11.45 -11.20 0.81
N MET A 590 11.70 -9.98 1.27
CA MET A 590 12.38 -8.94 0.49
C MET A 590 13.25 -8.06 1.40
N PRO A 591 14.51 -7.75 1.03
CA PRO A 591 15.30 -6.75 1.75
C PRO A 591 14.65 -5.37 1.60
N MET A 592 14.48 -4.69 2.72
CA MET A 592 13.89 -3.36 2.82
C MET A 592 14.94 -2.36 3.26
N TYR A 593 15.01 -1.21 2.59
CA TYR A 593 15.92 -0.11 2.90
C TYR A 593 15.12 1.13 3.25
N SER A 594 15.49 1.79 4.34
CA SER A 594 14.79 2.94 4.88
C SER A 594 14.89 4.18 3.97
N GLU A 595 14.13 5.21 4.30
CA GLU A 595 14.44 6.58 3.93
C GLU A 595 15.82 6.98 4.50
N TYR A 596 16.33 8.16 4.10
CA TYR A 596 17.72 8.51 4.40
C TYR A 596 17.91 9.03 5.83
N VAL A 597 18.76 8.38 6.60
CA VAL A 597 19.23 8.77 7.95
C VAL A 597 19.69 10.23 7.98
N ASN A 598 20.25 10.73 6.87
CA ASN A 598 20.76 12.09 6.76
C ASN A 598 19.73 13.17 7.12
N PHE A 599 18.48 12.94 6.77
CA PHE A 599 17.41 13.94 6.85
C PHE A 599 16.54 13.80 8.09
N GLU A 600 16.81 12.78 8.90
CA GLU A 600 16.09 12.54 10.13
C GLU A 600 16.53 13.51 11.23
N ALA A 601 15.55 14.12 11.90
CA ALA A 601 15.81 15.08 12.96
C ALA A 601 16.32 14.39 14.24
N ASN A 602 15.72 13.26 14.61
CA ASN A 602 16.10 12.42 15.75
C ASN A 602 16.73 11.11 15.27
N LYS A 603 18.06 11.13 15.09
CA LYS A 603 18.79 9.96 14.57
C LYS A 603 18.78 8.77 15.51
N GLN A 604 18.70 8.99 16.83
CA GLN A 604 18.66 7.88 17.80
C GLN A 604 17.30 7.18 17.77
N GLU A 605 16.21 7.92 17.70
CA GLU A 605 14.87 7.35 17.53
C GLU A 605 14.77 6.59 16.19
N PHE A 606 15.27 7.18 15.12
CA PHE A 606 15.30 6.53 13.81
C PHE A 606 16.13 5.25 13.81
N PHE A 607 17.28 5.25 14.50
CA PHE A 607 18.08 4.03 14.69
C PHE A 607 17.27 2.94 15.40
N LEU A 608 16.56 3.28 16.48
CA LEU A 608 15.70 2.33 17.18
C LEU A 608 14.54 1.83 16.30
N LYS A 609 14.00 2.67 15.41
CA LYS A 609 13.03 2.23 14.40
C LYS A 609 13.61 1.20 13.44
N LEU A 610 14.87 1.34 13.02
CA LEU A 610 15.55 0.31 12.22
C LEU A 610 15.74 -1.01 13.00
N VAL A 611 16.00 -0.91 14.29
CA VAL A 611 16.10 -2.08 15.20
C VAL A 611 14.75 -2.79 15.31
N GLU A 612 13.66 -2.04 15.54
CA GLU A 612 12.28 -2.53 15.67
C GLU A 612 11.79 -3.21 14.39
N THR A 613 11.93 -2.53 13.26
CA THR A 613 11.38 -2.97 11.96
C THR A 613 12.24 -4.01 11.25
N GLY A 614 13.55 -4.02 11.54
CA GLY A 614 14.53 -4.83 10.81
C GLY A 614 14.82 -4.33 9.40
N VAL A 615 14.44 -3.09 9.09
CA VAL A 615 14.73 -2.39 7.84
C VAL A 615 16.20 -1.94 7.86
N TYR A 616 16.87 -2.01 6.70
CA TYR A 616 18.29 -1.66 6.58
C TYR A 616 18.49 -0.14 6.40
N PRO A 617 19.57 0.44 6.94
CA PRO A 617 19.79 1.87 6.89
C PRO A 617 20.15 2.36 5.48
N SER A 618 19.75 3.59 5.17
CA SER A 618 20.09 4.29 3.93
C SER A 618 20.74 5.65 4.20
N PHE A 619 21.76 5.97 3.42
CA PHE A 619 22.46 7.26 3.45
C PHE A 619 22.53 7.88 2.06
N TYR A 620 22.31 9.18 1.96
CA TYR A 620 22.48 9.95 0.72
C TYR A 620 23.78 10.74 0.78
N ILE A 621 24.75 10.42 -0.07
CA ILE A 621 26.13 10.90 0.09
C ILE A 621 26.61 11.68 -1.11
N THR A 622 27.33 12.78 -0.85
CA THR A 622 28.09 13.55 -1.81
C THR A 622 29.53 13.72 -1.33
N LYS A 623 30.50 13.78 -2.26
CA LYS A 623 31.88 14.13 -1.93
C LYS A 623 32.00 15.62 -1.64
N GLU A 624 31.29 16.42 -2.41
CA GLU A 624 31.24 17.87 -2.28
C GLU A 624 30.19 18.32 -1.28
N SER A 625 30.37 19.49 -0.69
CA SER A 625 29.42 20.06 0.27
C SER A 625 28.05 20.28 -0.35
N SER A 626 26.99 19.92 0.37
CA SER A 626 25.58 20.13 0.01
C SER A 626 25.23 21.61 -0.25
N ALA A 627 26.03 22.56 0.27
CA ALA A 627 25.86 23.98 -0.03
C ALA A 627 25.92 24.29 -1.54
N LYS A 628 26.59 23.47 -2.34
CA LYS A 628 26.60 23.58 -3.81
C LYS A 628 25.24 23.29 -4.46
N LEU A 629 24.34 22.66 -3.76
CA LEU A 629 23.00 22.29 -4.26
C LEU A 629 21.96 23.42 -4.03
N LEU A 630 22.28 24.45 -3.28
CA LEU A 630 21.32 25.48 -2.85
C LEU A 630 20.51 26.10 -4.02
N TYR A 631 21.11 26.25 -5.19
CA TYR A 631 20.49 26.84 -6.37
C TYR A 631 20.14 25.82 -7.45
N THR A 632 20.00 24.55 -7.08
CA THR A 632 19.58 23.43 -7.95
C THR A 632 18.18 22.94 -7.60
N ASN A 633 17.64 22.00 -8.38
CA ASN A 633 16.41 21.32 -8.00
C ASN A 633 16.56 20.37 -6.80
N SER A 634 17.79 20.03 -6.43
CA SER A 634 18.12 19.20 -5.26
C SER A 634 18.50 20.04 -4.02
N SER A 635 17.95 21.25 -3.88
CA SER A 635 18.21 22.17 -2.76
C SER A 635 17.69 21.68 -1.40
N ASP A 636 16.85 20.65 -1.38
CA ASP A 636 16.38 19.91 -0.21
C ASP A 636 17.40 18.91 0.33
N ILE A 637 18.43 18.59 -0.43
CA ILE A 637 19.56 17.77 0.02
C ILE A 637 20.53 18.68 0.80
N TYR A 638 20.16 19.04 2.02
CA TYR A 638 20.86 20.03 2.84
C TYR A 638 22.01 19.44 3.66
N SER A 639 22.09 18.11 3.78
CA SER A 639 23.11 17.42 4.59
C SER A 639 23.48 16.09 3.95
N SER A 640 24.54 16.06 3.14
CA SER A 640 24.93 14.84 2.39
C SER A 640 26.44 14.62 2.30
N GLU A 641 27.28 15.55 2.82
CA GLU A 641 28.73 15.47 2.68
C GLU A 641 29.29 14.21 3.40
N TYR A 642 30.04 13.38 2.68
CA TYR A 642 30.59 12.11 3.18
C TYR A 642 31.39 12.25 4.46
N SER A 643 32.23 13.30 4.57
CA SER A 643 33.03 13.56 5.77
C SER A 643 32.20 13.72 7.06
N THR A 644 30.93 14.12 6.92
CA THR A 644 29.99 14.28 8.04
C THR A 644 29.40 12.93 8.47
N TYR A 645 29.20 12.01 7.53
CA TYR A 645 28.44 10.78 7.76
C TYR A 645 29.27 9.51 7.83
N LYS A 646 30.58 9.56 7.50
CA LYS A 646 31.45 8.40 7.49
C LYS A 646 31.33 7.57 8.77
N ASP A 647 31.53 8.21 9.93
CA ASP A 647 31.53 7.53 11.23
C ASP A 647 30.14 6.94 11.55
N THR A 648 29.07 7.66 11.24
CA THR A 648 27.69 7.18 11.42
C THR A 648 27.38 5.97 10.52
N ILE A 649 27.85 5.95 9.26
CA ILE A 649 27.72 4.80 8.36
C ILE A 649 28.42 3.57 8.97
N VAL A 650 29.65 3.75 9.47
CA VAL A 650 30.43 2.67 10.07
C VAL A 650 29.77 2.12 11.33
N GLU A 651 29.26 2.99 12.20
CA GLU A 651 28.57 2.63 13.43
C GLU A 651 27.29 1.83 13.13
N TYR A 652 26.37 2.39 12.30
CA TYR A 652 25.12 1.73 11.91
C TYR A 652 25.38 0.38 11.23
N TYR A 653 26.37 0.33 10.34
CA TYR A 653 26.73 -0.92 9.67
C TYR A 653 27.13 -1.99 10.68
N LYS A 654 28.05 -1.70 11.61
CA LYS A 654 28.57 -2.68 12.57
C LYS A 654 27.48 -3.17 13.52
N GLU A 655 26.69 -2.26 14.06
CA GLU A 655 25.67 -2.57 15.06
C GLU A 655 24.48 -3.32 14.46
N LEU A 656 23.91 -2.81 13.36
CA LEU A 656 22.76 -3.45 12.71
C LEU A 656 23.14 -4.76 12.02
N LYS A 657 24.38 -4.91 11.53
CA LYS A 657 24.86 -6.19 11.01
C LYS A 657 24.95 -7.24 12.11
N ALA A 658 25.51 -6.89 13.27
CA ALA A 658 25.60 -7.81 14.42
C ALA A 658 24.19 -8.22 14.91
N LEU A 659 23.23 -7.29 14.90
CA LEU A 659 21.84 -7.58 15.22
C LEU A 659 21.19 -8.50 14.17
N HIS A 660 21.44 -8.23 12.88
CA HIS A 660 20.94 -9.06 11.78
C HIS A 660 21.47 -10.49 11.89
N GLU A 661 22.75 -10.68 12.19
CA GLU A 661 23.37 -12.01 12.36
C GLU A 661 22.72 -12.82 13.50
N LYS A 662 22.28 -12.16 14.59
CA LYS A 662 21.52 -12.83 15.67
C LYS A 662 20.12 -13.24 15.22
N LYS A 663 19.42 -12.36 14.51
CA LYS A 663 18.06 -12.61 14.00
C LYS A 663 18.06 -13.56 12.81
N ALA A 664 19.14 -13.59 12.04
CA ALA A 664 19.28 -14.31 10.77
C ALA A 664 18.05 -14.09 9.85
N ASP A 665 17.64 -15.11 9.12
CA ASP A 665 16.48 -15.05 8.22
C ASP A 665 15.13 -15.33 8.91
N SER A 666 15.10 -15.26 10.24
CA SER A 666 13.87 -15.50 10.99
C SER A 666 12.82 -14.41 10.75
N THR A 667 11.57 -14.84 10.74
CA THR A 667 10.41 -13.95 10.64
C THR A 667 9.99 -13.44 12.01
N VAL A 668 9.31 -12.30 12.05
CA VAL A 668 8.68 -11.81 13.28
C VAL A 668 7.46 -12.67 13.58
N THR A 669 7.40 -13.20 14.80
CA THR A 669 6.27 -13.99 15.30
C THR A 669 5.41 -13.22 16.28
N LYS A 670 5.98 -12.19 16.93
CA LYS A 670 5.25 -11.33 17.85
C LYS A 670 5.85 -9.92 17.85
N HIS A 671 5.00 -8.91 17.83
CA HIS A 671 5.35 -7.53 18.08
C HIS A 671 4.40 -6.96 19.13
N GLU A 672 4.90 -6.39 20.19
CA GLU A 672 4.12 -5.92 21.34
C GLU A 672 4.41 -4.47 21.64
N ILE A 673 3.36 -3.72 21.86
CA ILE A 673 3.37 -2.38 22.42
C ILE A 673 3.03 -2.54 23.91
N VAL A 674 4.05 -2.46 24.79
CA VAL A 674 3.85 -2.67 26.24
C VAL A 674 3.31 -1.39 26.88
N ASP A 675 3.86 -0.25 26.48
CA ASP A 675 3.37 1.11 26.75
C ASP A 675 3.84 2.04 25.60
N ASN A 676 3.61 3.34 25.73
CA ASN A 676 3.92 4.31 24.68
C ASN A 676 5.39 4.26 24.22
N ASP A 677 6.31 3.90 25.11
CA ASP A 677 7.75 3.97 24.84
C ASP A 677 8.42 2.60 24.68
N ILE A 678 7.75 1.50 25.04
CA ILE A 678 8.35 0.17 25.03
C ILE A 678 7.78 -0.72 23.94
N ARG A 679 8.70 -1.31 23.15
CA ARG A 679 8.36 -2.30 22.11
C ARG A 679 9.12 -3.60 22.35
N ILE A 680 8.48 -4.73 22.10
CA ILE A 680 9.09 -6.06 22.17
C ILE A 680 8.85 -6.78 20.85
N VAL A 681 9.93 -7.23 20.21
CA VAL A 681 9.87 -7.95 18.93
C VAL A 681 10.45 -9.35 19.10
N THR A 682 9.63 -10.37 18.91
CA THR A 682 10.07 -11.78 19.01
C THR A 682 10.16 -12.39 17.62
N TYR A 683 11.24 -13.11 17.36
CA TYR A 683 11.53 -13.76 16.10
C TYR A 683 11.35 -15.27 16.17
N SER A 684 11.12 -15.92 15.02
CA SER A 684 10.86 -17.37 14.92
C SER A 684 12.03 -18.25 15.39
N ASN A 685 13.25 -17.73 15.47
CA ASN A 685 14.41 -18.42 16.04
C ASN A 685 14.54 -18.27 17.56
N GLY A 686 13.58 -17.62 18.23
CA GLY A 686 13.55 -17.39 19.67
C GLY A 686 14.26 -16.11 20.13
N VAL A 687 14.93 -15.38 19.25
CA VAL A 687 15.53 -14.08 19.60
C VAL A 687 14.43 -13.08 19.91
N THR A 688 14.58 -12.33 21.00
CA THR A 688 13.67 -11.25 21.40
C THR A 688 14.46 -9.96 21.54
N VAL A 689 13.95 -8.90 20.95
CA VAL A 689 14.51 -7.54 21.00
C VAL A 689 13.59 -6.66 21.82
N TYR A 690 14.10 -6.07 22.88
CA TYR A 690 13.42 -5.13 23.77
C TYR A 690 13.91 -3.73 23.45
N ILE A 691 13.02 -2.80 23.20
CA ILE A 691 13.33 -1.45 22.71
C ILE A 691 12.68 -0.44 23.64
N ASN A 692 13.46 0.54 24.09
CA ASN A 692 13.01 1.64 24.93
C ASN A 692 13.22 2.99 24.20
N TYR A 693 12.12 3.62 23.80
CA TYR A 693 12.09 4.98 23.23
C TYR A 693 12.01 6.07 24.30
N GLY A 694 11.83 5.69 25.57
CA GLY A 694 11.66 6.60 26.70
C GLY A 694 12.96 7.23 27.19
N ALA A 695 12.80 8.30 27.97
CA ALA A 695 13.90 9.05 28.56
C ALA A 695 14.54 8.40 29.79
N ASP A 696 13.90 7.40 30.38
CA ASP A 696 14.35 6.71 31.60
C ASP A 696 14.60 5.22 31.32
N ALA A 697 15.52 4.61 32.09
CA ALA A 697 15.76 3.17 32.03
C ALA A 697 14.54 2.41 32.61
N VAL A 698 14.12 1.33 31.93
CA VAL A 698 12.95 0.53 32.29
C VAL A 698 13.32 -0.93 32.42
N SER A 699 12.65 -1.68 33.28
CA SER A 699 12.81 -3.13 33.38
C SER A 699 11.50 -3.84 33.02
N VAL A 700 11.57 -4.68 31.99
CA VAL A 700 10.45 -5.48 31.48
C VAL A 700 10.92 -6.93 31.38
N ASP A 701 10.11 -7.88 31.88
CA ASP A 701 10.43 -9.32 31.89
C ASP A 701 11.80 -9.66 32.53
N GLY A 702 12.27 -8.85 33.47
CA GLY A 702 13.59 -8.99 34.09
C GLY A 702 14.76 -8.52 33.24
N VAL A 703 14.48 -7.88 32.08
CA VAL A 703 15.48 -7.22 31.22
C VAL A 703 15.46 -5.72 31.51
N THR A 704 16.62 -5.16 31.89
CA THR A 704 16.75 -3.70 32.02
C THR A 704 17.21 -3.13 30.71
N ILE A 705 16.46 -2.13 30.20
CA ILE A 705 16.72 -1.44 28.95
C ILE A 705 17.00 0.02 29.28
N GLU A 706 18.18 0.50 28.92
CA GLU A 706 18.57 1.90 29.14
C GLU A 706 17.70 2.85 28.31
N SER A 707 17.71 4.14 28.69
CA SER A 707 17.03 5.21 27.93
C SER A 707 17.46 5.23 26.47
N MET A 708 16.51 5.39 25.55
CA MET A 708 16.76 5.48 24.11
C MET A 708 17.69 4.37 23.59
N SER A 709 17.42 3.11 24.00
CA SER A 709 18.29 1.96 23.75
C SER A 709 17.51 0.68 23.49
N TYR A 710 18.22 -0.41 23.25
CA TYR A 710 17.63 -1.73 23.08
C TYR A 710 18.47 -2.84 23.69
N GLU A 711 17.86 -3.97 24.01
CA GLU A 711 18.49 -5.19 24.50
C GLU A 711 18.03 -6.40 23.69
N VAL A 712 18.93 -7.40 23.53
CA VAL A 712 18.67 -8.61 22.75
C VAL A 712 18.85 -9.85 23.62
N ARG A 713 17.88 -10.71 23.65
CA ARG A 713 17.88 -11.97 24.38
C ARG A 713 17.65 -13.17 23.47
#